data_d66ca653dca23467606996db6aba316b
#
_entry.id   d66ca653dca23467606996db6aba316b
#
_cell.length_a   1.000
_cell.length_b   1.000
_cell.length_c   1.000
_cell.angle_alpha   90.00
_cell.angle_beta   90.00
_cell.angle_gamma   90.00
#
_symmetry.space_group_name_H-M   'P 1'
#
loop_
_entity.id
_entity.type
_entity.pdbx_description
1 polymer ?
#
loop_
_entity_poly.entity_id
_entity_poly.type
_entity_poly.pdbx_seq_one_letter_code
_entity_poly.pdbx_strand_id
1 'polypeptide(L)'
;MKLVKTLAKATLTIGIMSLTACNMKNNGLSTEGYIGKSDIVVENGVMTPEALLAFGRMSDPQVSPDGKYILYGVSYTSTADNRSVRNLYICNIDGSKNQLLTQSGKSISNARWSNDGNSICFITGGQIWKGDVKRARSGKWNLKNCHQISDVPAGVGEFKISPDEKKIMYISYVKSAVKSPVDCYADLDKATAYTTDDLMYRHWDHTVMEIPHTFVADFNLAEGKLTDSVDILAGESELYELPTEPWSGLEQLSWSPDSKLIAYSCRKLAGKRYAFSTNTEIYIYNTETAQTDLIEMKGGYDTDPVWSPDGKRLCWISMERDGYEADKQRLIVTDVDYADGNLVLRNLIDVTSDFKYNAASPVWTADSKGIYFNALAEGIQGIFKAVEDAESWHIVRITEEDRWNDFSSPFHIQENEDGSVKLLATWCSMDFPTEMVELNISEEGVSYRQISDENGHILSQLAEHKTEARQVRTVDGKDMLTWVLYPPQFDPAKEYPSILICLGGPQGTLSQGWSYRWNYRLMASQGYVVVLPNRRGTTAFGQEWTEQISGDYPGLNMQDYLAAAKELKAEPYVGKMAACGASYGGYSVYYLCGTHENTFDAFIAHAGIFNEEHMYMTTEEMWFPNFDNGGLHETEIDPRVGTDEAPVGPAGDGVTFGGIKQGGSPWSNDPKAVRHYALSPHKLVTKWHTPLMVIHGGMDYRVPVDEGMAAYNAAQMMGVPSRLLIFPDENHWILKPQNALLWHREYFRWLDHWCK
;
A
#
# COMPACT_ATOMS: atom_id res chain seq x y z
N MET A 1 -1.27 11.46 69.10
CA MET A 1 -0.61 12.76 69.43
C MET A 1 0.16 13.23 68.25
N LYS A 2 -0.38 14.21 67.59
CA LYS A 2 0.20 15.36 66.86
C LYS A 2 1.45 15.01 66.00
N LEU A 3 1.35 14.99 64.68
CA LEU A 3 1.28 16.13 63.74
C LEU A 3 2.66 16.68 63.39
N VAL A 4 2.95 16.87 62.12
CA VAL A 4 2.82 18.18 61.51
C VAL A 4 2.89 18.06 59.99
N LYS A 5 1.94 18.67 59.31
CA LYS A 5 1.89 18.90 57.85
C LYS A 5 2.93 19.95 57.44
N THR A 6 3.63 19.71 56.33
CA THR A 6 4.21 20.80 55.56
C THR A 6 3.82 20.65 54.10
N LEU A 7 2.89 21.46 53.67
CA LEU A 7 2.56 21.70 52.25
C LEU A 7 3.67 22.57 51.65
N ALA A 8 4.32 22.07 50.62
CA ALA A 8 5.05 22.94 49.68
C ALA A 8 4.09 23.27 48.54
N LYS A 9 3.70 24.55 48.44
CA LYS A 9 2.98 25.12 47.31
C LYS A 9 3.98 25.28 46.16
N ALA A 10 3.87 24.44 45.14
CA ALA A 10 4.40 24.73 43.83
C ALA A 10 3.36 25.59 43.09
N THR A 11 3.69 26.84 42.90
CA THR A 11 2.89 27.79 42.10
C THR A 11 3.11 27.46 40.64
N LEU A 12 2.16 26.77 40.03
CA LEU A 12 2.11 26.54 38.58
C LEU A 12 1.66 27.84 37.93
N THR A 13 2.57 28.56 37.33
CA THR A 13 2.25 29.74 36.50
C THR A 13 1.73 29.21 35.15
N ILE A 14 0.40 29.08 35.02
CA ILE A 14 -0.25 28.85 33.73
C ILE A 14 -0.14 30.13 32.95
N GLY A 15 0.79 30.18 32.03
CA GLY A 15 0.83 31.18 30.98
C GLY A 15 -0.36 30.98 30.05
N ILE A 16 -1.42 31.73 30.26
CA ILE A 16 -2.51 31.89 29.31
C ILE A 16 -1.93 32.61 28.10
N MET A 17 -1.40 31.89 27.12
CA MET A 17 -1.28 32.47 25.79
C MET A 17 -2.70 32.63 25.26
N SER A 18 -3.15 33.87 25.23
CA SER A 18 -4.34 34.30 24.51
C SER A 18 -4.14 33.98 23.03
N LEU A 19 -4.61 32.84 22.61
CA LEU A 19 -4.89 32.55 21.20
C LEU A 19 -5.83 33.65 20.73
N THR A 20 -5.32 34.60 19.97
CA THR A 20 -6.13 35.42 19.08
C THR A 20 -6.85 34.48 18.15
N ALA A 21 -8.05 34.07 18.55
CA ALA A 21 -9.01 33.45 17.67
C ALA A 21 -9.29 34.43 16.54
N CYS A 22 -8.51 34.31 15.46
CA CYS A 22 -8.82 34.96 14.21
C CYS A 22 -10.18 34.39 13.80
N ASN A 23 -11.24 35.19 13.84
CA ASN A 23 -12.57 34.86 13.36
C ASN A 23 -12.47 34.35 11.91
N MET A 24 -12.15 33.08 11.69
CA MET A 24 -12.43 32.40 10.43
C MET A 24 -13.95 32.31 10.38
N LYS A 25 -14.56 33.10 9.49
CA LYS A 25 -15.98 32.99 9.19
C LYS A 25 -16.26 31.54 8.86
N ASN A 26 -17.22 30.97 9.57
CA ASN A 26 -17.69 29.60 9.42
C ASN A 26 -17.89 29.28 7.93
N ASN A 27 -17.01 28.46 7.35
CA ASN A 27 -17.03 28.07 5.94
C ASN A 27 -17.94 26.84 5.69
N GLY A 28 -18.67 26.39 6.71
CA GLY A 28 -19.49 25.18 6.67
C GLY A 28 -18.82 23.94 7.25
N LEU A 29 -17.50 23.98 7.52
CA LEU A 29 -16.75 22.88 8.13
C LEU A 29 -16.57 23.09 9.63
N SER A 30 -16.83 22.06 10.43
CA SER A 30 -16.56 22.11 11.89
C SER A 30 -15.08 22.03 12.17
N THR A 31 -14.58 22.93 13.02
CA THR A 31 -13.20 22.91 13.52
C THR A 31 -13.02 22.08 14.79
N GLU A 32 -14.12 21.60 15.37
CA GLU A 32 -14.07 20.79 16.59
C GLU A 32 -13.29 19.49 16.33
N GLY A 33 -12.25 19.25 17.13
CA GLY A 33 -11.38 18.09 16.98
C GLY A 33 -10.32 18.23 15.88
N TYR A 34 -10.00 19.45 15.42
CA TYR A 34 -8.87 19.70 14.51
C TYR A 34 -7.55 19.22 15.12
N ILE A 35 -6.75 18.51 14.33
CA ILE A 35 -5.40 18.10 14.67
C ILE A 35 -4.46 18.72 13.64
N GLY A 36 -3.50 19.48 14.12
CA GLY A 36 -2.54 20.20 13.29
C GLY A 36 -1.11 19.72 13.50
N LYS A 37 -0.19 20.47 12.93
CA LYS A 37 1.25 20.22 12.98
C LYS A 37 1.75 20.14 14.43
N SER A 38 2.55 19.12 14.73
CA SER A 38 3.15 18.91 16.04
C SER A 38 4.33 19.84 16.27
N ASP A 39 4.48 20.33 17.49
CA ASP A 39 5.62 21.10 17.99
C ASP A 39 6.58 20.25 18.83
N ILE A 40 6.62 18.95 18.58
CA ILE A 40 7.45 18.00 19.31
C ILE A 40 8.91 18.45 19.36
N VAL A 41 9.52 18.31 20.53
CA VAL A 41 10.96 18.53 20.73
C VAL A 41 11.67 17.19 20.78
N VAL A 42 12.68 17.02 19.93
CA VAL A 42 13.52 15.82 19.90
C VAL A 42 14.72 16.01 20.80
N GLU A 43 14.83 15.20 21.83
CA GLU A 43 15.95 15.27 22.77
C GLU A 43 17.19 14.56 22.23
N ASN A 44 18.34 15.18 22.30
CA ASN A 44 19.65 14.64 21.91
C ASN A 44 19.75 14.12 20.46
N GLY A 45 18.85 14.57 19.59
CA GLY A 45 18.78 14.11 18.20
C GLY A 45 18.26 12.67 18.02
N VAL A 46 17.73 12.05 19.06
CA VAL A 46 17.23 10.67 19.03
C VAL A 46 15.78 10.65 18.56
N MET A 47 15.52 9.98 17.44
CA MET A 47 14.17 9.74 16.96
C MET A 47 13.46 8.75 17.89
N THR A 48 12.30 9.11 18.39
CA THR A 48 11.45 8.27 19.25
C THR A 48 10.19 7.83 18.49
N PRO A 49 9.45 6.81 18.97
CA PRO A 49 8.15 6.46 18.41
C PRO A 49 7.15 7.62 18.38
N GLU A 50 7.19 8.49 19.40
CA GLU A 50 6.38 9.70 19.46
C GLU A 50 6.76 10.68 18.35
N ALA A 51 8.06 10.84 18.07
CA ALA A 51 8.55 11.66 16.96
C ALA A 51 8.11 11.09 15.61
N LEU A 52 8.15 9.76 15.42
CA LEU A 52 7.66 9.12 14.20
C LEU A 52 6.18 9.41 13.95
N LEU A 53 5.33 9.35 14.98
CA LEU A 53 3.90 9.63 14.84
C LEU A 53 3.59 11.13 14.69
N ALA A 54 4.52 12.01 15.05
CA ALA A 54 4.36 13.46 14.92
C ALA A 54 4.59 13.99 13.50
N PHE A 55 5.24 13.20 12.63
CA PHE A 55 5.42 13.59 11.23
C PHE A 55 4.09 13.76 10.51
N GLY A 56 3.94 14.84 9.75
CA GLY A 56 2.85 15.06 8.82
C GLY A 56 2.96 14.09 7.64
N ARG A 57 1.84 13.48 7.27
CA ARG A 57 1.74 12.53 6.16
C ARG A 57 1.13 13.22 4.96
N MET A 58 1.98 13.68 4.04
CA MET A 58 1.58 14.33 2.79
C MET A 58 1.04 13.29 1.80
N SER A 59 -0.01 13.67 1.06
CA SER A 59 -0.58 12.82 0.02
C SER A 59 -1.42 13.61 -0.99
N ASP A 60 -1.67 13.01 -2.16
CA ASP A 60 -2.62 13.47 -3.18
C ASP A 60 -2.39 14.92 -3.64
N PRO A 61 -1.19 15.28 -4.13
CA PRO A 61 -0.94 16.60 -4.70
C PRO A 61 -1.64 16.76 -6.05
N GLN A 62 -2.30 17.91 -6.24
CA GLN A 62 -3.06 18.27 -7.43
C GLN A 62 -2.66 19.65 -7.93
N VAL A 63 -2.24 19.76 -9.18
CA VAL A 63 -1.97 21.08 -9.79
C VAL A 63 -3.28 21.72 -10.20
N SER A 64 -3.41 23.04 -9.96
CA SER A 64 -4.58 23.79 -10.41
C SER A 64 -4.66 23.85 -11.94
N PRO A 65 -5.86 23.98 -12.55
CA PRO A 65 -6.02 23.99 -14.00
C PRO A 65 -5.21 25.08 -14.74
N ASP A 66 -4.90 26.20 -14.07
CA ASP A 66 -4.06 27.25 -14.61
C ASP A 66 -2.54 27.02 -14.44
N GLY A 67 -2.15 25.85 -13.87
CA GLY A 67 -0.77 25.46 -13.69
C GLY A 67 0.02 26.23 -12.62
N LYS A 68 -0.64 27.04 -11.75
CA LYS A 68 0.06 27.97 -10.85
C LYS A 68 0.14 27.53 -9.40
N TYR A 69 -0.70 26.60 -8.98
CA TYR A 69 -0.86 26.21 -7.58
C TYR A 69 -0.87 24.70 -7.43
N ILE A 70 -0.47 24.22 -6.27
CA ILE A 70 -0.58 22.82 -5.86
C ILE A 70 -1.50 22.76 -4.64
N LEU A 71 -2.55 21.97 -4.74
CA LEU A 71 -3.43 21.56 -3.63
C LEU A 71 -3.00 20.16 -3.17
N TYR A 72 -2.86 19.94 -1.87
CA TYR A 72 -2.48 18.65 -1.33
C TYR A 72 -3.03 18.44 0.07
N GLY A 73 -3.02 17.22 0.57
CA GLY A 73 -3.48 16.89 1.91
C GLY A 73 -2.34 16.51 2.84
N VAL A 74 -2.47 16.87 4.11
CA VAL A 74 -1.57 16.40 5.16
C VAL A 74 -2.39 15.83 6.32
N SER A 75 -2.06 14.62 6.73
CA SER A 75 -2.63 14.00 7.93
C SER A 75 -1.70 14.18 9.12
N TYR A 76 -2.23 14.67 10.22
CA TYR A 76 -1.54 14.74 11.51
C TYR A 76 -2.22 13.83 12.52
N THR A 77 -1.43 13.29 13.43
CA THR A 77 -1.84 12.31 14.44
C THR A 77 -1.87 12.93 15.83
N SER A 78 -2.96 12.70 16.56
CA SER A 78 -3.04 12.92 18.00
C SER A 78 -3.06 11.59 18.74
N THR A 79 -2.00 11.32 19.49
CA THR A 79 -1.94 10.13 20.34
C THR A 79 -2.89 10.22 21.53
N ALA A 80 -3.18 11.44 22.00
CA ALA A 80 -4.15 11.67 23.08
C ALA A 80 -5.58 11.33 22.63
N ASP A 81 -5.96 11.77 21.42
CA ASP A 81 -7.27 11.46 20.84
C ASP A 81 -7.33 10.11 20.13
N ASN A 82 -6.21 9.42 20.05
CA ASN A 82 -6.03 8.11 19.38
C ASN A 82 -6.52 8.08 17.92
N ARG A 83 -6.28 9.15 17.16
CA ARG A 83 -6.74 9.28 15.77
C ARG A 83 -5.88 10.25 14.97
N SER A 84 -6.05 10.22 13.65
CA SER A 84 -5.45 11.17 12.71
C SER A 84 -6.53 11.97 12.00
N VAL A 85 -6.20 13.19 11.60
CA VAL A 85 -7.08 14.06 10.81
C VAL A 85 -6.30 14.66 9.64
N ARG A 86 -6.86 14.51 8.44
CA ARG A 86 -6.32 15.07 7.21
C ARG A 86 -6.97 16.41 6.89
N ASN A 87 -6.15 17.41 6.56
CA ASN A 87 -6.59 18.71 6.09
C ASN A 87 -5.86 19.11 4.80
N LEU A 88 -6.42 20.05 4.06
CA LEU A 88 -5.90 20.51 2.78
C LEU A 88 -4.95 21.71 2.98
N TYR A 89 -3.91 21.72 2.19
CA TYR A 89 -2.92 22.77 2.04
C TYR A 89 -2.85 23.24 0.60
N ILE A 90 -2.40 24.46 0.36
CA ILE A 90 -2.20 25.04 -0.95
C ILE A 90 -0.90 25.85 -0.98
N CYS A 91 -0.13 25.73 -2.05
CA CYS A 91 1.07 26.51 -2.29
C CYS A 91 1.13 26.97 -3.76
N ASN A 92 2.08 27.84 -4.08
CA ASN A 92 2.42 28.11 -5.46
C ASN A 92 3.04 26.85 -6.12
N ILE A 93 3.08 26.81 -7.44
CA ILE A 93 3.66 25.68 -8.20
C ILE A 93 5.15 25.43 -7.89
N ASP A 94 5.87 26.45 -7.44
CA ASP A 94 7.26 26.36 -6.99
C ASP A 94 7.44 25.97 -5.51
N GLY A 95 6.33 25.64 -4.81
CA GLY A 95 6.29 25.31 -3.40
C GLY A 95 6.23 26.51 -2.46
N SER A 96 6.45 27.74 -2.97
CA SER A 96 6.40 28.95 -2.14
C SER A 96 4.99 29.28 -1.65
N LYS A 97 4.90 30.09 -0.58
CA LYS A 97 3.62 30.56 0.01
C LYS A 97 2.68 29.45 0.44
N ASN A 98 3.26 28.38 0.97
CA ASN A 98 2.49 27.27 1.52
C ASN A 98 1.60 27.73 2.69
N GLN A 99 0.34 27.31 2.69
CA GLN A 99 -0.61 27.62 3.74
C GLN A 99 -1.71 26.55 3.90
N LEU A 100 -2.18 26.41 5.12
CA LEU A 100 -3.36 25.61 5.46
C LEU A 100 -4.61 26.21 4.80
N LEU A 101 -5.32 25.43 3.98
CA LEU A 101 -6.55 25.84 3.31
C LEU A 101 -7.79 25.48 4.13
N THR A 102 -7.78 24.33 4.82
CA THR A 102 -8.90 23.87 5.66
C THR A 102 -8.44 23.63 7.09
N GLN A 103 -9.34 23.79 8.05
CA GLN A 103 -9.11 23.52 9.46
C GLN A 103 -10.32 22.73 10.00
N SER A 104 -10.47 21.49 9.50
CA SER A 104 -11.58 20.61 9.84
C SER A 104 -11.20 19.66 10.97
N GLY A 105 -12.13 19.34 11.85
CA GLY A 105 -11.97 18.28 12.85
C GLY A 105 -12.30 16.89 12.30
N LYS A 106 -12.82 16.81 11.06
CA LYS A 106 -12.99 15.57 10.29
C LYS A 106 -12.02 15.58 9.13
N SER A 107 -11.50 14.41 8.75
CA SER A 107 -10.62 14.28 7.59
C SER A 107 -11.30 14.75 6.31
N ILE A 108 -10.50 15.42 5.47
CA ILE A 108 -10.87 15.83 4.11
C ILE A 108 -10.00 15.05 3.14
N SER A 109 -10.60 14.28 2.25
CA SER A 109 -9.91 13.43 1.27
C SER A 109 -10.40 13.68 -0.15
N ASN A 110 -9.69 13.10 -1.12
CA ASN A 110 -10.07 13.06 -2.53
C ASN A 110 -10.45 14.45 -3.09
N ALA A 111 -9.64 15.49 -2.78
CA ALA A 111 -9.90 16.85 -3.24
C ALA A 111 -9.57 16.99 -4.73
N ARG A 112 -10.50 17.55 -5.54
CA ARG A 112 -10.37 17.73 -6.98
C ARG A 112 -10.79 19.13 -7.39
N TRP A 113 -9.97 19.79 -8.21
CA TRP A 113 -10.26 21.09 -8.78
C TRP A 113 -11.41 21.02 -9.77
N SER A 114 -12.23 22.09 -9.83
CA SER A 114 -13.06 22.38 -11.00
C SER A 114 -12.19 22.90 -12.15
N ASN A 115 -12.59 22.68 -13.38
CA ASN A 115 -11.85 23.10 -14.58
C ASN A 115 -11.56 24.60 -14.64
N ASP A 116 -12.44 25.42 -14.07
CA ASP A 116 -12.25 26.88 -13.98
C ASP A 116 -11.30 27.31 -12.84
N GLY A 117 -10.84 26.36 -12.00
CA GLY A 117 -9.95 26.62 -10.87
C GLY A 117 -10.57 27.43 -9.74
N ASN A 118 -11.89 27.68 -9.74
CA ASN A 118 -12.57 28.51 -8.74
C ASN A 118 -13.16 27.73 -7.58
N SER A 119 -13.30 26.43 -7.70
CA SER A 119 -13.83 25.56 -6.65
C SER A 119 -13.11 24.23 -6.59
N ILE A 120 -13.33 23.50 -5.50
CA ILE A 120 -12.92 22.12 -5.31
C ILE A 120 -14.10 21.28 -4.85
N CYS A 121 -14.15 20.03 -5.29
CA CYS A 121 -14.96 18.99 -4.67
C CYS A 121 -14.05 18.11 -3.79
N PHE A 122 -14.57 17.62 -2.68
CA PHE A 122 -13.81 16.80 -1.73
C PHE A 122 -14.74 15.93 -0.88
N ILE A 123 -14.22 14.91 -0.24
CA ILE A 123 -14.97 14.07 0.69
C ILE A 123 -14.71 14.49 2.13
N THR A 124 -15.76 14.61 2.91
CA THR A 124 -15.70 14.66 4.36
C THR A 124 -16.98 14.07 4.97
N GLY A 125 -16.83 13.27 6.04
CA GLY A 125 -17.96 12.60 6.67
C GLY A 125 -18.70 11.61 5.77
N GLY A 126 -17.99 10.97 4.83
CA GLY A 126 -18.56 9.99 3.90
C GLY A 126 -19.45 10.59 2.81
N GLN A 127 -19.36 11.90 2.54
CA GLN A 127 -20.14 12.57 1.51
C GLN A 127 -19.25 13.51 0.69
N ILE A 128 -19.64 13.74 -0.57
CA ILE A 128 -18.99 14.72 -1.43
C ILE A 128 -19.47 16.12 -1.07
N TRP A 129 -18.54 17.01 -0.91
CA TRP A 129 -18.74 18.44 -0.64
C TRP A 129 -18.12 19.28 -1.74
N LYS A 130 -18.63 20.49 -1.93
CA LYS A 130 -18.06 21.52 -2.81
C LYS A 130 -17.75 22.77 -1.99
N GLY A 131 -16.64 23.44 -2.34
CA GLY A 131 -16.25 24.71 -1.73
C GLY A 131 -15.56 25.63 -2.73
N ASP A 132 -15.80 26.95 -2.62
CA ASP A 132 -15.16 27.96 -3.46
C ASP A 132 -13.75 28.27 -2.95
N VAL A 133 -12.75 28.19 -3.81
CA VAL A 133 -11.37 28.58 -3.54
C VAL A 133 -11.18 30.06 -3.90
N LYS A 134 -10.98 30.91 -2.92
CA LYS A 134 -10.86 32.37 -3.11
C LYS A 134 -9.55 32.89 -2.57
N ARG A 135 -8.84 33.69 -3.35
CA ARG A 135 -7.64 34.40 -2.93
C ARG A 135 -7.99 35.81 -2.48
N ALA A 136 -7.68 36.13 -1.23
CA ALA A 136 -7.86 37.46 -0.67
C ALA A 136 -6.84 38.47 -1.24
N ARG A 137 -7.10 39.78 -1.16
CA ARG A 137 -6.14 40.82 -1.56
C ARG A 137 -4.80 40.74 -0.83
N SER A 138 -4.78 40.19 0.37
CA SER A 138 -3.57 39.90 1.16
C SER A 138 -2.72 38.74 0.60
N GLY A 139 -3.21 38.06 -0.43
CA GLY A 139 -2.59 36.83 -0.98
C GLY A 139 -2.99 35.55 -0.24
N LYS A 140 -3.77 35.64 0.83
CA LYS A 140 -4.23 34.48 1.59
C LYS A 140 -5.35 33.73 0.84
N TRP A 141 -5.23 32.42 0.76
CA TRP A 141 -6.27 31.53 0.27
C TRP A 141 -7.33 31.23 1.33
N ASN A 142 -8.56 31.04 0.91
CA ASN A 142 -9.67 30.67 1.76
C ASN A 142 -10.61 29.74 0.99
N LEU A 143 -11.05 28.69 1.63
CA LEU A 143 -12.16 27.88 1.17
C LEU A 143 -13.45 28.45 1.78
N LYS A 144 -14.47 28.71 0.96
CA LYS A 144 -15.73 29.33 1.36
C LYS A 144 -16.92 28.59 0.77
N ASN A 145 -18.11 28.88 1.31
CA ASN A 145 -19.37 28.35 0.80
C ASN A 145 -19.37 26.81 0.68
N CYS A 146 -18.70 26.12 1.61
CA CYS A 146 -18.69 24.66 1.61
C CYS A 146 -20.09 24.13 1.91
N HIS A 147 -20.55 23.24 1.06
CA HIS A 147 -21.85 22.57 1.22
C HIS A 147 -21.74 21.15 0.68
N GLN A 148 -22.56 20.27 1.24
CA GLN A 148 -22.68 18.87 0.80
C GLN A 148 -23.44 18.81 -0.51
N ILE A 149 -22.95 18.01 -1.48
CA ILE A 149 -23.54 17.84 -2.80
C ILE A 149 -24.03 16.42 -3.06
N SER A 150 -23.67 15.45 -2.21
CA SER A 150 -24.18 14.08 -2.25
C SER A 150 -24.97 13.74 -0.98
N ASP A 151 -25.90 12.81 -1.09
CA ASP A 151 -26.64 12.23 0.04
C ASP A 151 -26.81 10.73 -0.23
N VAL A 152 -25.67 10.03 -0.20
CA VAL A 152 -25.58 8.59 -0.47
C VAL A 152 -25.68 7.83 0.86
N PRO A 153 -26.72 7.00 1.07
CA PRO A 153 -26.95 6.34 2.35
C PRO A 153 -25.78 5.49 2.86
N ALA A 154 -25.12 4.72 1.99
CA ALA A 154 -23.94 3.93 2.33
C ALA A 154 -22.64 4.76 2.37
N GLY A 155 -22.72 6.06 2.06
CA GLY A 155 -21.55 6.93 1.95
C GLY A 155 -20.86 6.83 0.60
N VAL A 156 -19.85 7.70 0.45
CA VAL A 156 -18.96 7.76 -0.72
C VAL A 156 -17.53 7.51 -0.25
N GLY A 157 -16.89 6.48 -0.78
CA GLY A 157 -15.50 6.15 -0.52
C GLY A 157 -14.55 7.09 -1.29
N GLU A 158 -14.69 7.14 -2.60
CA GLU A 158 -13.89 7.95 -3.52
C GLU A 158 -14.75 8.45 -4.71
N PHE A 159 -14.27 9.46 -5.45
CA PHE A 159 -14.95 9.94 -6.66
C PHE A 159 -13.97 10.51 -7.71
N LYS A 160 -14.40 10.49 -8.98
CA LYS A 160 -13.79 11.26 -10.10
C LYS A 160 -14.84 12.07 -10.86
N ILE A 161 -14.51 13.31 -11.16
CA ILE A 161 -15.36 14.18 -12.00
C ILE A 161 -15.06 13.88 -13.48
N SER A 162 -16.08 13.83 -14.34
CA SER A 162 -15.88 13.72 -15.78
C SER A 162 -15.14 14.95 -16.33
N PRO A 163 -14.35 14.83 -17.41
CA PRO A 163 -13.61 15.97 -17.99
C PRO A 163 -14.50 17.16 -18.37
N ASP A 164 -15.75 16.94 -18.75
CA ASP A 164 -16.73 18.00 -19.08
C ASP A 164 -17.51 18.53 -17.87
N GLU A 165 -17.24 18.01 -16.65
CA GLU A 165 -17.88 18.36 -15.38
C GLU A 165 -19.41 18.16 -15.33
N LYS A 166 -19.95 17.28 -16.19
CA LYS A 166 -21.39 16.99 -16.15
C LYS A 166 -21.75 15.71 -15.39
N LYS A 167 -20.77 14.87 -15.10
CA LYS A 167 -20.96 13.63 -14.38
C LYS A 167 -19.91 13.46 -13.28
N ILE A 168 -20.27 12.70 -12.26
CA ILE A 168 -19.33 12.19 -11.24
C ILE A 168 -19.48 10.67 -11.20
N MET A 169 -18.39 9.93 -11.32
CA MET A 169 -18.35 8.56 -10.89
C MET A 169 -17.88 8.50 -9.43
N TYR A 170 -18.47 7.62 -8.63
CA TYR A 170 -18.12 7.46 -7.23
C TYR A 170 -18.29 6.01 -6.76
N ILE A 171 -17.52 5.65 -5.76
CA ILE A 171 -17.55 4.33 -5.13
C ILE A 171 -18.49 4.40 -3.93
N SER A 172 -19.42 3.45 -3.85
CA SER A 172 -20.29 3.23 -2.70
C SER A 172 -20.53 1.74 -2.52
N TYR A 173 -21.15 1.34 -1.40
CA TYR A 173 -21.28 -0.07 -1.05
C TYR A 173 -22.69 -0.58 -1.30
N VAL A 174 -22.78 -1.81 -1.78
CA VAL A 174 -24.02 -2.58 -1.94
C VAL A 174 -23.94 -3.86 -1.11
N LYS A 175 -25.08 -4.42 -0.77
CA LYS A 175 -25.17 -5.65 0.04
C LYS A 175 -24.56 -6.84 -0.73
N SER A 176 -23.74 -7.63 -0.06
CA SER A 176 -23.12 -8.83 -0.62
C SER A 176 -24.05 -10.05 -0.59
N ALA A 177 -23.53 -11.22 -1.01
CA ALA A 177 -24.22 -12.50 -0.90
C ALA A 177 -24.18 -13.10 0.52
N VAL A 178 -23.30 -12.63 1.41
CA VAL A 178 -23.23 -13.03 2.82
C VAL A 178 -24.48 -12.54 3.56
N LYS A 179 -25.12 -13.42 4.30
CA LYS A 179 -26.42 -13.13 4.93
C LYS A 179 -26.30 -12.92 6.43
N SER A 180 -26.91 -11.87 6.93
CA SER A 180 -27.18 -11.66 8.34
C SER A 180 -28.43 -12.42 8.79
N PRO A 181 -28.64 -12.67 10.10
CA PRO A 181 -29.84 -13.35 10.58
C PRO A 181 -31.15 -12.69 10.16
N VAL A 182 -31.21 -11.36 10.13
CA VAL A 182 -32.39 -10.60 9.74
C VAL A 182 -32.78 -10.80 8.26
N ASP A 183 -31.82 -11.20 7.41
CA ASP A 183 -32.09 -11.50 6.01
C ASP A 183 -32.94 -12.78 5.84
N CYS A 184 -32.81 -13.70 6.80
CA CYS A 184 -33.53 -14.97 6.82
C CYS A 184 -34.72 -14.94 7.81
N TYR A 185 -34.57 -14.22 8.93
CA TYR A 185 -35.48 -14.20 10.06
C TYR A 185 -35.66 -12.76 10.56
N ALA A 186 -36.68 -12.07 10.07
CA ALA A 186 -36.93 -10.66 10.34
C ALA A 186 -37.13 -10.30 11.83
N ASP A 187 -37.43 -11.29 12.67
CA ASP A 187 -37.62 -11.14 14.12
C ASP A 187 -36.31 -11.29 14.91
N LEU A 188 -35.16 -11.59 14.25
CA LEU A 188 -33.85 -11.79 14.86
C LEU A 188 -32.89 -10.62 14.59
N ASP A 189 -33.36 -9.40 14.66
CA ASP A 189 -32.63 -8.16 14.40
C ASP A 189 -31.45 -7.91 15.36
N LYS A 190 -31.39 -8.64 16.48
CA LYS A 190 -30.32 -8.55 17.49
C LYS A 190 -29.30 -9.71 17.43
N ALA A 191 -29.54 -10.70 16.59
CA ALA A 191 -28.57 -11.78 16.40
C ALA A 191 -27.38 -11.26 15.57
N THR A 192 -26.17 -11.71 15.93
CA THR A 192 -24.90 -11.21 15.36
C THR A 192 -24.19 -12.22 14.46
N ALA A 193 -24.81 -13.37 14.19
CA ALA A 193 -24.26 -14.38 13.28
C ALA A 193 -24.27 -13.90 11.83
N TYR A 194 -23.51 -14.56 10.99
CA TYR A 194 -23.63 -14.48 9.52
C TYR A 194 -23.59 -15.90 8.94
N THR A 195 -24.13 -16.08 7.75
CA THR A 195 -24.10 -17.34 7.01
C THR A 195 -23.65 -17.11 5.59
N THR A 196 -22.88 -18.07 5.08
CA THR A 196 -22.49 -18.13 3.68
C THR A 196 -22.50 -19.58 3.23
N ASP A 197 -22.83 -19.81 1.96
CA ASP A 197 -22.79 -21.11 1.30
C ASP A 197 -21.62 -21.19 0.30
N ASP A 198 -20.80 -20.14 0.24
CA ASP A 198 -19.65 -20.04 -0.69
C ASP A 198 -18.45 -19.36 -0.04
N LEU A 199 -17.33 -19.29 -0.79
CA LEU A 199 -16.09 -18.64 -0.36
C LEU A 199 -16.16 -17.11 -0.57
N MET A 200 -15.06 -16.40 -0.19
CA MET A 200 -14.94 -14.93 -0.21
C MET A 200 -15.94 -14.24 0.71
N TYR A 201 -16.06 -14.75 1.93
CA TYR A 201 -16.86 -14.16 3.00
C TYR A 201 -16.05 -13.23 3.93
N ARG A 202 -14.77 -13.11 3.71
CA ARG A 202 -13.85 -12.23 4.47
C ARG A 202 -12.85 -11.56 3.53
N HIS A 203 -12.53 -10.31 3.85
CA HIS A 203 -11.39 -9.58 3.34
C HIS A 203 -10.62 -9.01 4.52
N TRP A 204 -9.34 -8.98 4.46
CA TRP A 204 -8.39 -8.29 5.32
C TRP A 204 -8.71 -8.32 6.84
N ASP A 205 -9.75 -7.62 7.30
CA ASP A 205 -10.14 -7.47 8.72
C ASP A 205 -11.65 -7.48 8.94
N HIS A 206 -12.44 -7.78 7.92
CA HIS A 206 -13.90 -7.73 8.01
C HIS A 206 -14.59 -8.88 7.27
N THR A 207 -15.82 -9.16 7.70
CA THR A 207 -16.74 -10.04 6.97
C THR A 207 -17.34 -9.25 5.82
N VAL A 208 -17.39 -9.83 4.62
CA VAL A 208 -17.86 -9.20 3.38
C VAL A 208 -19.39 -9.14 3.38
N MET A 209 -19.96 -8.29 4.26
CA MET A 209 -21.41 -8.02 4.31
C MET A 209 -21.88 -7.07 3.21
N GLU A 210 -20.98 -6.23 2.73
CA GLU A 210 -21.15 -5.26 1.66
C GLU A 210 -19.92 -5.30 0.75
N ILE A 211 -20.11 -4.99 -0.53
CA ILE A 211 -19.05 -4.90 -1.53
C ILE A 211 -19.07 -3.54 -2.24
N PRO A 212 -17.93 -3.02 -2.69
CA PRO A 212 -17.90 -1.77 -3.42
C PRO A 212 -18.48 -1.93 -4.82
N HIS A 213 -19.29 -0.97 -5.23
CA HIS A 213 -19.74 -0.75 -6.59
C HIS A 213 -19.44 0.67 -7.04
N THR A 214 -19.29 0.85 -8.33
CA THR A 214 -19.09 2.17 -8.94
C THR A 214 -20.39 2.70 -9.53
N PHE A 215 -20.73 3.92 -9.14
CA PHE A 215 -21.92 4.63 -9.59
C PHE A 215 -21.53 5.83 -10.44
N VAL A 216 -22.34 6.15 -11.43
CA VAL A 216 -22.25 7.38 -12.21
C VAL A 216 -23.48 8.22 -11.99
N ALA A 217 -23.31 9.47 -11.57
CA ALA A 217 -24.40 10.42 -11.34
C ALA A 217 -24.24 11.64 -12.23
N ASP A 218 -25.36 12.24 -12.65
CA ASP A 218 -25.35 13.54 -13.29
C ASP A 218 -24.95 14.60 -12.25
N PHE A 219 -24.10 15.53 -12.69
CA PHE A 219 -23.51 16.56 -11.84
C PHE A 219 -23.74 17.94 -12.45
N ASN A 220 -24.37 18.82 -11.71
CA ASN A 220 -24.48 20.21 -12.05
C ASN A 220 -23.58 21.04 -11.11
N LEU A 221 -22.44 21.49 -11.60
CA LEU A 221 -21.47 22.25 -10.82
C LEU A 221 -22.09 23.53 -10.24
N ALA A 222 -23.00 24.18 -10.96
CA ALA A 222 -23.64 25.42 -10.53
C ALA A 222 -24.67 25.19 -9.42
N GLU A 223 -25.44 24.11 -9.49
CA GLU A 223 -26.44 23.74 -8.49
C GLU A 223 -25.81 22.98 -7.30
N GLY A 224 -24.64 22.37 -7.54
CA GLY A 224 -23.92 21.62 -6.50
C GLY A 224 -24.72 20.44 -5.97
N LYS A 225 -25.30 19.63 -6.87
CA LYS A 225 -26.13 18.47 -6.51
C LYS A 225 -25.91 17.33 -7.48
N LEU A 226 -25.87 16.10 -6.95
CA LEU A 226 -25.91 14.86 -7.73
C LEU A 226 -27.36 14.41 -7.95
N THR A 227 -27.63 13.93 -9.15
CA THR A 227 -28.95 13.36 -9.53
C THR A 227 -28.74 12.13 -10.42
N ASP A 228 -29.78 11.35 -10.59
CA ASP A 228 -29.85 10.25 -11.59
C ASP A 228 -28.67 9.28 -11.52
N SER A 229 -28.36 8.81 -10.32
CA SER A 229 -27.25 7.89 -10.07
C SER A 229 -27.53 6.49 -10.62
N VAL A 230 -26.61 5.97 -11.42
CA VAL A 230 -26.68 4.64 -12.04
C VAL A 230 -25.48 3.81 -11.60
N ASP A 231 -25.74 2.59 -11.16
CA ASP A 231 -24.72 1.57 -10.91
C ASP A 231 -24.25 1.01 -12.26
N ILE A 232 -22.95 1.09 -12.58
CA ILE A 232 -22.41 0.63 -13.85
C ILE A 232 -22.34 -0.89 -13.99
N LEU A 233 -22.50 -1.63 -12.88
CA LEU A 233 -22.64 -3.08 -12.85
C LEU A 233 -24.11 -3.54 -12.82
N ALA A 234 -25.06 -2.61 -12.92
CA ALA A 234 -26.49 -2.97 -12.91
C ALA A 234 -26.83 -3.93 -14.06
N GLY A 235 -27.47 -5.05 -13.72
CA GLY A 235 -27.87 -6.07 -14.71
C GLY A 235 -26.86 -7.18 -14.95
N GLU A 236 -25.72 -7.16 -14.28
CA GLU A 236 -24.80 -8.31 -14.27
C GLU A 236 -25.47 -9.52 -13.59
N SER A 237 -25.02 -10.72 -13.97
CA SER A 237 -25.64 -11.97 -13.48
C SER A 237 -25.31 -12.29 -12.03
N GLU A 238 -24.19 -11.77 -11.53
CA GLU A 238 -23.69 -11.95 -10.18
C GLU A 238 -23.22 -10.60 -9.62
N LEU A 239 -22.92 -10.56 -8.33
CA LEU A 239 -22.38 -9.37 -7.66
C LEU A 239 -20.86 -9.41 -7.77
N TYR A 240 -20.27 -8.35 -8.33
CA TYR A 240 -18.84 -8.19 -8.51
C TYR A 240 -18.33 -6.93 -7.80
N GLU A 241 -17.15 -6.99 -7.24
CA GLU A 241 -16.50 -5.84 -6.64
C GLU A 241 -15.95 -4.88 -7.72
N LEU A 242 -16.22 -3.59 -7.56
CA LEU A 242 -15.65 -2.54 -8.40
C LEU A 242 -15.50 -1.22 -7.59
N PRO A 243 -14.27 -0.89 -7.21
CA PRO A 243 -12.99 -1.57 -7.42
C PRO A 243 -12.85 -2.88 -6.64
N THR A 244 -11.83 -3.67 -6.97
CA THR A 244 -11.54 -4.96 -6.34
C THR A 244 -10.96 -4.75 -4.93
N GLU A 245 -11.61 -5.32 -3.91
CA GLU A 245 -11.11 -5.27 -2.53
C GLU A 245 -9.93 -6.29 -2.31
N PRO A 246 -9.09 -6.07 -1.27
CA PRO A 246 -9.14 -4.98 -0.28
C PRO A 246 -8.25 -3.76 -0.61
N TRP A 247 -7.55 -3.71 -1.73
CA TRP A 247 -6.46 -2.74 -1.95
C TRP A 247 -6.67 -1.75 -3.09
N SER A 248 -7.66 -1.99 -3.93
CA SER A 248 -7.89 -1.17 -5.12
C SER A 248 -8.86 -0.02 -4.84
N GLY A 249 -8.79 1.01 -5.68
CA GLY A 249 -9.59 2.21 -5.62
C GLY A 249 -9.82 2.82 -7.00
N LEU A 250 -9.85 4.14 -7.07
CA LEU A 250 -10.10 4.87 -8.32
C LEU A 250 -9.04 4.68 -9.40
N GLU A 251 -7.86 4.15 -9.11
CA GLU A 251 -6.86 3.79 -10.14
C GLU A 251 -7.41 2.76 -11.10
N GLN A 252 -8.32 1.90 -10.66
CA GLN A 252 -8.99 0.92 -11.51
C GLN A 252 -10.04 1.51 -12.46
N LEU A 253 -10.30 2.82 -12.43
CA LEU A 253 -11.33 3.47 -13.25
C LEU A 253 -10.79 4.72 -13.93
N SER A 254 -11.08 4.93 -15.22
CA SER A 254 -10.60 6.06 -16.00
C SER A 254 -11.67 6.60 -16.94
N TRP A 255 -11.97 7.91 -16.85
CA TRP A 255 -12.79 8.60 -17.84
C TRP A 255 -12.07 8.77 -19.17
N SER A 256 -12.76 8.55 -20.30
CA SER A 256 -12.28 9.03 -21.60
C SER A 256 -12.29 10.56 -21.63
N PRO A 257 -11.38 11.20 -22.40
CA PRO A 257 -11.31 12.67 -22.48
C PRO A 257 -12.60 13.35 -22.97
N ASP A 258 -13.43 12.66 -23.75
CA ASP A 258 -14.73 13.14 -24.22
C ASP A 258 -15.89 12.92 -23.22
N SER A 259 -15.59 12.36 -22.04
CA SER A 259 -16.55 12.09 -20.94
C SER A 259 -17.66 11.07 -21.26
N LYS A 260 -17.51 10.27 -22.32
CA LYS A 260 -18.55 9.30 -22.73
C LYS A 260 -18.28 7.90 -22.25
N LEU A 261 -17.01 7.53 -22.09
CA LEU A 261 -16.58 6.18 -21.76
C LEU A 261 -15.89 6.15 -20.41
N ILE A 262 -16.04 5.02 -19.72
CA ILE A 262 -15.26 4.69 -18.53
C ILE A 262 -14.57 3.37 -18.79
N ALA A 263 -13.23 3.37 -18.83
CA ALA A 263 -12.46 2.15 -18.76
C ALA A 263 -12.31 1.73 -17.29
N TYR A 264 -12.53 0.45 -16.99
CA TYR A 264 -12.39 -0.05 -15.63
C TYR A 264 -11.85 -1.49 -15.60
N SER A 265 -11.16 -1.82 -14.52
CA SER A 265 -10.69 -3.17 -14.21
C SER A 265 -11.66 -3.85 -13.27
N CYS A 266 -12.07 -5.09 -13.57
CA CYS A 266 -12.97 -5.83 -12.69
C CYS A 266 -12.71 -7.33 -12.78
N ARG A 267 -12.75 -8.00 -11.60
CA ARG A 267 -12.77 -9.47 -11.50
C ARG A 267 -14.22 -9.94 -11.53
N LYS A 268 -14.76 -10.20 -12.74
CA LYS A 268 -16.14 -10.71 -12.88
C LYS A 268 -16.25 -12.20 -12.57
N LEU A 269 -15.82 -12.53 -11.37
CA LEU A 269 -15.90 -13.85 -10.75
C LEU A 269 -16.56 -13.73 -9.38
N ALA A 270 -17.19 -14.79 -8.89
CA ALA A 270 -17.84 -14.81 -7.57
C ALA A 270 -17.54 -16.14 -6.84
N GLY A 271 -17.64 -16.11 -5.51
CA GLY A 271 -17.52 -17.26 -4.63
C GLY A 271 -16.21 -18.03 -4.82
N LYS A 272 -16.29 -19.33 -5.07
CA LYS A 272 -15.11 -20.20 -5.26
C LYS A 272 -14.21 -19.76 -6.41
N ARG A 273 -14.79 -19.27 -7.51
CA ARG A 273 -14.01 -18.81 -8.66
C ARG A 273 -13.19 -17.57 -8.30
N TYR A 274 -13.78 -16.63 -7.56
CA TYR A 274 -13.07 -15.47 -7.04
C TYR A 274 -11.93 -15.89 -6.09
N ALA A 275 -12.18 -16.85 -5.20
CA ALA A 275 -11.23 -17.26 -4.16
C ALA A 275 -9.91 -17.83 -4.69
N PHE A 276 -9.89 -18.37 -5.89
CA PHE A 276 -8.73 -19.05 -6.49
C PHE A 276 -8.17 -18.37 -7.73
N SER A 277 -8.73 -17.23 -8.12
CA SER A 277 -8.30 -16.51 -9.31
C SER A 277 -7.95 -15.06 -8.98
N THR A 278 -6.93 -14.55 -9.63
CA THR A 278 -6.57 -13.12 -9.61
C THR A 278 -6.97 -12.44 -10.91
N ASN A 279 -7.60 -13.15 -11.83
CA ASN A 279 -7.93 -12.64 -13.16
C ASN A 279 -8.90 -11.46 -13.11
N THR A 280 -8.40 -10.30 -13.49
CA THR A 280 -9.19 -9.11 -13.79
C THR A 280 -9.06 -8.77 -15.27
N GLU A 281 -10.13 -8.26 -15.85
CA GLU A 281 -10.15 -7.83 -17.25
C GLU A 281 -10.45 -6.33 -17.33
N ILE A 282 -10.08 -5.71 -18.45
CA ILE A 282 -10.44 -4.31 -18.73
C ILE A 282 -11.78 -4.27 -19.47
N TYR A 283 -12.69 -3.46 -18.95
CA TYR A 283 -14.00 -3.20 -19.53
C TYR A 283 -14.12 -1.73 -19.90
N ILE A 284 -14.92 -1.45 -20.94
CA ILE A 284 -15.27 -0.07 -21.35
C ILE A 284 -16.78 0.10 -21.23
N TYR A 285 -17.23 0.89 -20.27
CA TYR A 285 -18.64 1.25 -20.08
C TYR A 285 -18.96 2.54 -20.82
N ASN A 286 -20.03 2.52 -21.61
CA ASN A 286 -20.55 3.69 -22.32
C ASN A 286 -21.67 4.34 -21.50
N THR A 287 -21.46 5.57 -21.03
CA THR A 287 -22.40 6.28 -20.15
C THR A 287 -23.66 6.77 -20.87
N GLU A 288 -23.69 6.79 -22.21
CA GLU A 288 -24.85 7.20 -23.01
C GLU A 288 -25.77 6.01 -23.34
N THR A 289 -25.20 4.82 -23.56
CA THR A 289 -25.93 3.61 -23.96
C THR A 289 -26.10 2.59 -22.85
N ALA A 290 -25.36 2.72 -21.77
CA ALA A 290 -25.24 1.75 -20.68
C ALA A 290 -24.73 0.36 -21.14
N GLN A 291 -23.99 0.32 -22.25
CA GLN A 291 -23.34 -0.90 -22.75
C GLN A 291 -21.93 -1.02 -22.23
N THR A 292 -21.48 -2.24 -21.99
CA THR A 292 -20.13 -2.57 -21.56
C THR A 292 -19.47 -3.49 -22.59
N ASP A 293 -18.29 -3.12 -23.05
CA ASP A 293 -17.43 -3.92 -23.92
C ASP A 293 -16.24 -4.47 -23.12
N LEU A 294 -15.80 -5.70 -23.44
CA LEU A 294 -14.67 -6.37 -22.84
C LEU A 294 -13.43 -6.22 -23.73
N ILE A 295 -12.30 -5.89 -23.11
CA ILE A 295 -10.97 -6.10 -23.70
C ILE A 295 -10.42 -7.41 -23.15
N GLU A 296 -10.55 -8.48 -23.94
CA GLU A 296 -10.17 -9.83 -23.52
C GLU A 296 -8.64 -10.00 -23.61
N MET A 297 -8.03 -10.38 -22.47
CA MET A 297 -6.63 -10.77 -22.35
C MET A 297 -6.51 -12.24 -21.92
N LYS A 298 -5.29 -12.74 -21.79
CA LYS A 298 -5.05 -14.13 -21.34
C LYS A 298 -4.75 -14.16 -19.86
N GLY A 299 -5.78 -14.27 -19.03
CA GLY A 299 -5.63 -14.51 -17.59
C GLY A 299 -4.76 -13.48 -16.85
N GLY A 300 -4.66 -13.61 -15.55
CA GLY A 300 -3.84 -12.73 -14.71
C GLY A 300 -4.51 -11.42 -14.36
N TYR A 301 -3.72 -10.46 -13.87
CA TYR A 301 -4.21 -9.12 -13.53
C TYR A 301 -4.11 -8.18 -14.72
N ASP A 302 -5.23 -7.58 -15.15
CA ASP A 302 -5.28 -6.41 -15.99
C ASP A 302 -5.88 -5.25 -15.18
N THR A 303 -5.09 -4.22 -14.89
CA THR A 303 -5.45 -3.18 -13.92
C THR A 303 -4.97 -1.79 -14.35
N ASP A 304 -5.44 -0.75 -13.66
CA ASP A 304 -5.02 0.64 -13.84
C ASP A 304 -5.14 1.17 -15.27
N PRO A 305 -6.34 1.06 -15.92
CA PRO A 305 -6.51 1.56 -17.27
C PRO A 305 -6.45 3.10 -17.32
N VAL A 306 -5.68 3.63 -18.26
CA VAL A 306 -5.52 5.09 -18.46
C VAL A 306 -5.69 5.45 -19.93
N TRP A 307 -6.67 6.30 -20.24
CA TRP A 307 -6.87 6.85 -21.58
C TRP A 307 -5.75 7.83 -21.96
N SER A 308 -5.32 7.76 -23.21
CA SER A 308 -4.47 8.82 -23.78
C SER A 308 -5.22 10.15 -23.84
N PRO A 309 -4.53 11.30 -23.73
CA PRO A 309 -5.17 12.63 -23.80
C PRO A 309 -5.97 12.90 -25.07
N ASP A 310 -5.61 12.28 -26.20
CA ASP A 310 -6.36 12.39 -27.46
C ASP A 310 -7.56 11.43 -27.56
N GLY A 311 -7.75 10.57 -26.56
CA GLY A 311 -8.86 9.61 -26.46
C GLY A 311 -8.81 8.45 -27.42
N LYS A 312 -7.69 8.23 -28.12
CA LYS A 312 -7.57 7.19 -29.15
C LYS A 312 -6.89 5.92 -28.69
N ARG A 313 -6.21 5.96 -27.54
CA ARG A 313 -5.48 4.84 -26.99
C ARG A 313 -5.83 4.63 -25.53
N LEU A 314 -5.68 3.39 -25.11
CA LEU A 314 -5.74 2.98 -23.71
C LEU A 314 -4.43 2.30 -23.37
N CYS A 315 -3.89 2.55 -22.17
CA CYS A 315 -2.83 1.75 -21.57
C CYS A 315 -3.30 1.18 -20.23
N TRP A 316 -2.72 0.06 -19.82
CA TRP A 316 -2.97 -0.56 -18.52
C TRP A 316 -1.78 -1.43 -18.08
N ILE A 317 -1.78 -1.85 -16.82
CA ILE A 317 -0.82 -2.80 -16.27
C ILE A 317 -1.39 -4.21 -16.41
N SER A 318 -0.60 -5.14 -16.93
CA SER A 318 -1.02 -6.53 -17.20
C SER A 318 -0.03 -7.54 -16.65
N MET A 319 -0.54 -8.60 -16.02
CA MET A 319 0.19 -9.82 -15.68
C MET A 319 -0.39 -11.00 -16.47
N GLU A 320 0.40 -12.07 -16.67
CA GLU A 320 -0.03 -13.18 -17.53
C GLU A 320 -0.66 -14.35 -16.77
N ARG A 321 -0.19 -14.57 -15.53
CA ARG A 321 -0.51 -15.81 -14.80
C ARG A 321 -1.59 -15.59 -13.77
N ASP A 322 -2.73 -16.24 -13.96
CA ASP A 322 -3.81 -16.25 -12.98
C ASP A 322 -3.37 -16.90 -11.67
N GLY A 323 -3.74 -16.28 -10.53
CA GLY A 323 -3.38 -16.71 -9.18
C GLY A 323 -1.99 -16.26 -8.70
N TYR A 324 -1.16 -15.66 -9.57
CA TYR A 324 0.19 -15.24 -9.22
C TYR A 324 0.33 -13.73 -9.09
N GLU A 325 0.24 -13.20 -7.88
CA GLU A 325 0.31 -11.75 -7.61
C GLU A 325 1.72 -11.14 -7.79
N ALA A 326 2.76 -11.96 -7.88
CA ALA A 326 4.13 -11.52 -8.11
C ALA A 326 4.61 -11.74 -9.55
N ASP A 327 3.68 -11.92 -10.50
CA ASP A 327 4.01 -11.99 -11.91
C ASP A 327 4.53 -10.66 -12.45
N LYS A 328 5.20 -10.70 -13.59
CA LYS A 328 5.75 -9.50 -14.23
C LYS A 328 4.62 -8.54 -14.62
N GLN A 329 4.67 -7.34 -14.07
CA GLN A 329 3.77 -6.25 -14.43
C GLN A 329 4.26 -5.59 -15.72
N ARG A 330 3.48 -5.74 -16.80
CA ARG A 330 3.75 -5.20 -18.13
C ARG A 330 2.89 -3.97 -18.37
N LEU A 331 3.39 -3.03 -19.16
CA LEU A 331 2.64 -1.89 -19.64
C LEU A 331 2.10 -2.18 -21.06
N ILE A 332 0.81 -2.38 -21.16
CA ILE A 332 0.13 -2.66 -22.43
C ILE A 332 -0.46 -1.38 -22.99
N VAL A 333 -0.41 -1.23 -24.31
CA VAL A 333 -1.03 -0.12 -25.07
C VAL A 333 -1.82 -0.69 -26.22
N THR A 334 -3.02 -0.14 -26.50
CA THR A 334 -3.80 -0.46 -27.69
C THR A 334 -4.49 0.78 -28.25
N ASP A 335 -4.70 0.82 -29.57
CA ASP A 335 -5.62 1.78 -30.18
C ASP A 335 -7.05 1.33 -29.94
N VAL A 336 -7.91 2.29 -29.55
CA VAL A 336 -9.33 2.06 -29.28
C VAL A 336 -10.16 2.86 -30.27
N ASP A 337 -11.05 2.18 -30.99
CA ASP A 337 -11.97 2.77 -31.97
C ASP A 337 -13.33 2.07 -31.88
N TYR A 338 -14.35 2.67 -32.42
CA TYR A 338 -15.70 2.10 -32.55
C TYR A 338 -16.14 2.12 -34.02
N ALA A 339 -16.43 0.94 -34.57
CA ALA A 339 -16.97 0.78 -35.91
C ALA A 339 -18.37 0.17 -35.81
N ASP A 340 -19.36 0.89 -36.36
CA ASP A 340 -20.78 0.49 -36.36
C ASP A 340 -21.29 0.15 -34.90
N GLY A 341 -20.77 0.85 -33.90
CA GLY A 341 -21.11 0.66 -32.48
C GLY A 341 -20.40 -0.50 -31.78
N ASN A 342 -19.47 -1.19 -32.44
CA ASN A 342 -18.68 -2.27 -31.88
C ASN A 342 -17.26 -1.78 -31.54
N LEU A 343 -16.72 -2.22 -30.41
CA LEU A 343 -15.33 -1.99 -30.03
C LEU A 343 -14.37 -2.61 -31.04
N VAL A 344 -13.40 -1.83 -31.48
CA VAL A 344 -12.32 -2.28 -32.39
C VAL A 344 -10.98 -1.92 -31.78
N LEU A 345 -10.21 -2.93 -31.44
CA LEU A 345 -8.85 -2.80 -30.93
C LEU A 345 -7.85 -3.03 -32.06
N ARG A 346 -6.79 -2.20 -32.09
CA ARG A 346 -5.68 -2.35 -33.01
C ARG A 346 -4.37 -2.09 -32.28
N ASN A 347 -3.28 -2.65 -32.83
CA ASN A 347 -1.92 -2.38 -32.34
C ASN A 347 -1.77 -2.63 -30.83
N LEU A 348 -2.30 -3.76 -30.34
CA LEU A 348 -2.09 -4.19 -28.96
C LEU A 348 -0.62 -4.59 -28.77
N ILE A 349 0.10 -3.85 -27.93
CA ILE A 349 1.56 -3.95 -27.76
C ILE A 349 1.91 -3.98 -26.28
N ASP A 350 2.80 -4.90 -25.88
CA ASP A 350 3.56 -4.83 -24.64
C ASP A 350 4.76 -3.91 -24.82
N VAL A 351 4.66 -2.68 -24.34
CA VAL A 351 5.75 -1.68 -24.47
C VAL A 351 6.91 -1.96 -23.51
N THR A 352 6.74 -2.91 -22.61
CA THR A 352 7.75 -3.33 -21.61
C THR A 352 8.34 -4.72 -21.87
N SER A 353 8.13 -5.28 -23.07
CA SER A 353 8.58 -6.65 -23.42
C SER A 353 10.06 -6.89 -23.09
N ASP A 354 10.93 -5.94 -23.44
CA ASP A 354 12.38 -5.99 -23.17
C ASP A 354 12.80 -5.32 -21.85
N PHE A 355 11.84 -4.83 -21.05
CA PHE A 355 12.11 -4.16 -19.79
C PHE A 355 12.17 -5.17 -18.64
N LYS A 356 13.24 -5.14 -17.86
CA LYS A 356 13.54 -6.12 -16.81
C LYS A 356 12.60 -6.04 -15.61
N TYR A 357 12.07 -4.84 -15.28
CA TYR A 357 11.38 -4.55 -14.03
C TYR A 357 9.87 -4.46 -14.23
N ASN A 358 9.13 -4.42 -13.13
CA ASN A 358 7.69 -4.23 -13.11
C ASN A 358 7.33 -2.76 -13.36
N ALA A 359 6.43 -2.50 -14.30
CA ALA A 359 5.88 -1.18 -14.55
C ALA A 359 4.68 -0.90 -13.62
N ALA A 360 4.51 0.35 -13.18
CA ALA A 360 3.38 0.76 -12.33
C ALA A 360 3.01 2.23 -12.56
N SER A 361 1.76 2.59 -12.28
CA SER A 361 1.25 3.97 -12.25
C SER A 361 1.54 4.75 -13.53
N PRO A 362 1.03 4.34 -14.69
CA PRO A 362 1.30 4.99 -15.97
C PRO A 362 0.66 6.37 -16.08
N VAL A 363 1.37 7.33 -16.70
CA VAL A 363 0.92 8.70 -16.94
C VAL A 363 1.30 9.12 -18.37
N TRP A 364 0.33 9.37 -19.22
CA TRP A 364 0.56 9.80 -20.60
C TRP A 364 1.17 11.19 -20.69
N THR A 365 2.02 11.42 -21.70
CA THR A 365 2.41 12.76 -22.14
C THR A 365 1.24 13.45 -22.84
N ALA A 366 1.23 14.79 -22.84
CA ALA A 366 0.14 15.59 -23.43
C ALA A 366 -0.07 15.35 -24.92
N ASP A 367 0.99 14.98 -25.67
CA ASP A 367 0.95 14.65 -27.09
C ASP A 367 0.51 13.21 -27.38
N SER A 368 0.22 12.43 -26.35
CA SER A 368 -0.16 11.01 -26.40
C SER A 368 0.91 10.07 -27.01
N LYS A 369 2.20 10.47 -27.07
CA LYS A 369 3.29 9.68 -27.68
C LYS A 369 4.28 9.10 -26.67
N GLY A 370 4.09 9.34 -25.41
CA GLY A 370 4.93 8.80 -24.35
C GLY A 370 4.14 8.51 -23.10
N ILE A 371 4.69 7.62 -22.26
CA ILE A 371 4.09 7.24 -20.99
C ILE A 371 5.17 7.26 -19.93
N TYR A 372 5.02 8.12 -18.91
CA TYR A 372 5.81 8.03 -17.70
C TYR A 372 5.24 6.95 -16.80
N PHE A 373 6.10 6.20 -16.13
CA PHE A 373 5.71 5.16 -15.19
C PHE A 373 6.77 4.96 -14.12
N ASN A 374 6.42 4.31 -13.02
CA ASN A 374 7.37 3.89 -12.00
C ASN A 374 7.85 2.46 -12.21
N ALA A 375 9.06 2.18 -11.74
CA ALA A 375 9.52 0.83 -11.53
C ALA A 375 10.48 0.75 -10.35
N LEU A 376 10.37 -0.32 -9.55
CA LEU A 376 11.39 -0.71 -8.59
C LEU A 376 12.54 -1.37 -9.34
N ALA A 377 13.68 -0.69 -9.39
CA ALA A 377 14.85 -1.13 -10.12
C ALA A 377 16.09 -1.06 -9.21
N GLU A 378 16.75 -2.21 -9.01
CA GLU A 378 17.94 -2.35 -8.17
C GLU A 378 17.75 -1.79 -6.74
N GLY A 379 16.55 -1.99 -6.16
CA GLY A 379 16.21 -1.58 -4.80
C GLY A 379 15.77 -0.13 -4.61
N ILE A 380 15.49 0.59 -5.70
CA ILE A 380 15.05 2.00 -5.70
C ILE A 380 13.87 2.17 -6.66
N GLN A 381 12.85 2.90 -6.24
CA GLN A 381 11.73 3.23 -7.12
C GLN A 381 12.04 4.46 -7.98
N GLY A 382 12.33 4.22 -9.26
CA GLY A 382 12.64 5.26 -10.24
C GLY A 382 11.45 5.67 -11.11
N ILE A 383 11.61 6.81 -11.79
CA ILE A 383 10.72 7.24 -12.88
C ILE A 383 11.34 6.82 -14.20
N PHE A 384 10.53 6.22 -15.07
CA PHE A 384 10.87 5.80 -16.42
C PHE A 384 9.89 6.45 -17.41
N LYS A 385 10.30 6.52 -18.67
CA LYS A 385 9.44 6.98 -19.79
C LYS A 385 9.51 5.96 -20.92
N ALA A 386 8.37 5.44 -21.33
CA ALA A 386 8.23 4.76 -22.60
C ALA A 386 7.98 5.82 -23.67
N VAL A 387 8.75 5.77 -24.75
CA VAL A 387 8.69 6.71 -25.87
C VAL A 387 8.41 5.96 -27.16
N GLU A 388 7.40 6.40 -27.88
CA GLU A 388 7.07 5.87 -29.20
C GLU A 388 7.89 6.62 -30.27
N ASP A 389 8.63 5.88 -31.09
CA ASP A 389 9.25 6.38 -32.29
C ASP A 389 8.56 5.79 -33.54
N ALA A 390 9.10 6.04 -34.74
CA ALA A 390 8.48 5.62 -36.01
C ALA A 390 8.44 4.08 -36.18
N GLU A 391 9.19 3.31 -35.40
CA GLU A 391 9.38 1.87 -35.61
C GLU A 391 8.99 1.03 -34.37
N SER A 392 9.14 1.58 -33.15
CA SER A 392 8.96 0.82 -31.90
C SER A 392 8.78 1.73 -30.68
N TRP A 393 8.50 1.10 -29.54
CA TRP A 393 8.59 1.72 -28.23
C TRP A 393 9.96 1.43 -27.60
N HIS A 394 10.54 2.40 -26.90
CA HIS A 394 11.75 2.21 -26.12
C HIS A 394 11.60 2.89 -24.74
N ILE A 395 12.31 2.36 -23.75
CA ILE A 395 12.22 2.83 -22.37
C ILE A 395 13.49 3.59 -22.00
N VAL A 396 13.30 4.77 -21.42
CA VAL A 396 14.36 5.62 -20.88
C VAL A 396 14.17 5.76 -19.39
N ARG A 397 15.22 5.54 -18.61
CA ARG A 397 15.24 5.87 -17.18
C ARG A 397 15.43 7.38 -17.02
N ILE A 398 14.58 8.02 -16.23
CA ILE A 398 14.61 9.46 -15.98
C ILE A 398 15.41 9.79 -14.72
N THR A 399 15.19 9.07 -13.62
CA THR A 399 15.90 9.28 -12.35
C THR A 399 17.22 8.52 -12.33
N GLU A 400 18.25 9.10 -11.72
CA GLU A 400 19.60 8.51 -11.64
C GLU A 400 19.63 7.25 -10.77
N GLU A 401 20.48 6.27 -11.12
CA GLU A 401 20.58 4.98 -10.42
C GLU A 401 21.22 5.08 -9.03
N ASP A 402 22.09 6.03 -8.83
CA ASP A 402 22.81 6.25 -7.58
C ASP A 402 22.11 7.24 -6.63
N ARG A 403 20.92 7.72 -7.03
CA ARG A 403 20.07 8.57 -6.19
C ARG A 403 19.13 7.73 -5.34
N TRP A 404 19.46 7.56 -4.07
CA TRP A 404 18.74 6.73 -3.12
C TRP A 404 17.45 7.42 -2.61
N ASN A 405 16.50 7.58 -3.51
CA ASN A 405 15.16 8.08 -3.24
C ASN A 405 14.13 7.24 -3.98
N ASP A 406 12.98 7.01 -3.35
CA ASP A 406 11.82 6.45 -4.03
C ASP A 406 10.92 7.58 -4.53
N PHE A 407 10.58 7.55 -5.81
CA PHE A 407 9.76 8.56 -6.50
C PHE A 407 8.36 8.04 -6.82
N SER A 408 7.35 8.90 -6.74
CA SER A 408 6.05 8.63 -7.39
C SER A 408 6.14 8.86 -8.89
N SER A 409 5.15 8.37 -9.65
CA SER A 409 4.91 8.89 -11.01
C SER A 409 4.61 10.39 -10.96
N PRO A 410 4.95 11.14 -12.03
CA PRO A 410 4.72 12.58 -12.04
C PRO A 410 3.22 12.89 -11.97
N PHE A 411 2.85 13.79 -11.06
CA PHE A 411 1.49 14.34 -10.99
C PHE A 411 1.32 15.61 -11.84
N HIS A 412 2.40 16.11 -12.44
CA HIS A 412 2.39 17.20 -13.41
C HIS A 412 3.58 17.08 -14.36
N ILE A 413 3.32 17.28 -15.66
CA ILE A 413 4.30 17.26 -16.73
C ILE A 413 4.19 18.59 -17.48
N GLN A 414 5.31 19.31 -17.62
CA GLN A 414 5.42 20.50 -18.43
C GLN A 414 6.56 20.32 -19.43
N GLU A 415 6.20 20.22 -20.71
CA GLU A 415 7.16 20.19 -21.80
C GLU A 415 7.38 21.61 -22.31
N ASN A 416 8.64 22.03 -22.48
CA ASN A 416 9.02 23.36 -22.90
C ASN A 416 9.40 23.38 -24.41
N GLU A 417 9.32 24.54 -25.04
CA GLU A 417 9.63 24.73 -26.48
C GLU A 417 11.10 24.40 -26.81
N ASP A 418 12.01 24.49 -25.85
CA ASP A 418 13.43 24.17 -26.00
C ASP A 418 13.75 22.66 -25.84
N GLY A 419 12.72 21.83 -25.68
CA GLY A 419 12.82 20.38 -25.49
C GLY A 419 13.11 19.96 -24.05
N SER A 420 13.31 20.89 -23.11
CA SER A 420 13.43 20.57 -21.70
C SER A 420 12.07 20.17 -21.12
N VAL A 421 12.08 19.31 -20.09
CA VAL A 421 10.87 18.84 -19.42
C VAL A 421 10.97 19.13 -17.94
N LYS A 422 9.90 19.66 -17.36
CA LYS A 422 9.72 19.78 -15.93
C LYS A 422 8.69 18.76 -15.46
N LEU A 423 9.07 17.93 -14.48
CA LEU A 423 8.15 17.02 -13.78
C LEU A 423 7.96 17.48 -12.35
N LEU A 424 6.72 17.38 -11.85
CA LEU A 424 6.46 17.40 -10.42
C LEU A 424 6.07 16.01 -9.96
N ALA A 425 6.77 15.51 -8.96
CA ALA A 425 6.55 14.21 -8.35
C ALA A 425 6.62 14.33 -6.82
N THR A 426 6.33 13.26 -6.12
CA THR A 426 6.72 13.13 -4.73
C THR A 426 7.93 12.20 -4.61
N TRP A 427 8.71 12.38 -3.56
CA TRP A 427 9.83 11.52 -3.23
C TRP A 427 9.94 11.29 -1.72
N CYS A 428 10.59 10.23 -1.34
CA CYS A 428 11.00 9.96 0.03
C CYS A 428 12.32 9.19 0.05
N SER A 429 12.86 8.99 1.24
CA SER A 429 13.93 8.02 1.46
C SER A 429 13.80 7.40 2.85
N MET A 430 14.68 6.48 3.21
CA MET A 430 14.77 5.99 4.59
C MET A 430 15.09 7.13 5.58
N ASP A 431 15.55 8.30 5.08
CA ASP A 431 15.94 9.47 5.90
C ASP A 431 14.81 10.46 6.13
N PHE A 432 13.82 10.52 5.25
CA PHE A 432 12.72 11.49 5.34
C PHE A 432 11.43 11.00 4.70
N PRO A 433 10.27 11.39 5.26
CA PRO A 433 8.96 11.05 4.70
C PRO A 433 8.67 11.82 3.40
N THR A 434 7.54 11.48 2.77
CA THR A 434 7.12 12.04 1.49
C THR A 434 7.11 13.57 1.49
N GLU A 435 7.83 14.14 0.51
CA GLU A 435 7.87 15.55 0.14
C GLU A 435 7.67 15.70 -1.38
N MET A 436 7.30 16.90 -1.84
CA MET A 436 7.19 17.19 -3.26
C MET A 436 8.53 17.61 -3.84
N VAL A 437 8.82 17.16 -5.06
CA VAL A 437 10.05 17.44 -5.79
C VAL A 437 9.76 17.89 -7.22
N GLU A 438 10.53 18.85 -7.69
CA GLU A 438 10.61 19.27 -9.09
C GLU A 438 11.85 18.62 -9.72
N LEU A 439 11.65 17.95 -10.85
CA LEU A 439 12.72 17.45 -11.70
C LEU A 439 12.78 18.32 -12.96
N ASN A 440 13.94 18.87 -13.27
CA ASN A 440 14.19 19.55 -14.54
C ASN A 440 15.10 18.68 -15.39
N ILE A 441 14.61 18.23 -16.53
CA ILE A 441 15.27 17.32 -17.46
C ILE A 441 15.69 18.13 -18.69
N SER A 442 16.96 18.05 -19.04
CA SER A 442 17.55 18.72 -20.20
C SER A 442 18.62 17.82 -20.85
N GLU A 443 19.26 18.27 -21.93
CA GLU A 443 20.40 17.59 -22.54
C GLU A 443 21.59 17.45 -21.58
N GLU A 444 21.70 18.31 -20.57
CA GLU A 444 22.78 18.29 -19.56
C GLU A 444 22.52 17.25 -18.45
N GLY A 445 21.32 16.67 -18.38
CA GLY A 445 20.91 15.69 -17.36
C GLY A 445 19.68 16.13 -16.58
N VAL A 446 19.52 15.57 -15.40
CA VAL A 446 18.38 15.79 -14.50
C VAL A 446 18.82 16.55 -13.26
N SER A 447 18.14 17.64 -12.93
CA SER A 447 18.33 18.34 -11.66
C SER A 447 17.08 18.25 -10.79
N TYR A 448 17.26 18.25 -9.47
CA TYR A 448 16.20 18.03 -8.48
C TYR A 448 16.11 19.21 -7.53
N ARG A 449 14.90 19.64 -7.25
CA ARG A 449 14.60 20.67 -6.24
C ARG A 449 13.42 20.26 -5.40
N GLN A 450 13.64 20.00 -4.12
CA GLN A 450 12.52 19.81 -3.18
C GLN A 450 11.71 21.09 -3.09
N ILE A 451 10.39 21.01 -3.27
CA ILE A 451 9.47 22.16 -3.31
C ILE A 451 8.50 22.19 -2.12
N SER A 452 8.55 21.20 -1.25
CA SER A 452 7.85 21.21 0.04
C SER A 452 8.81 20.91 1.18
N ASP A 453 8.45 21.34 2.38
CA ASP A 453 9.21 21.10 3.62
C ASP A 453 8.20 20.95 4.78
N GLU A 454 7.35 19.93 4.67
CA GLU A 454 6.30 19.70 5.66
C GLU A 454 6.88 19.30 7.01
N ASN A 455 7.93 18.50 6.97
CA ASN A 455 8.49 17.80 8.12
C ASN A 455 9.87 18.30 8.57
N GLY A 456 10.43 19.33 7.94
CA GLY A 456 11.77 19.86 8.25
C GLY A 456 11.95 20.32 9.69
N HIS A 457 10.88 20.78 10.35
CA HIS A 457 10.92 21.19 11.77
C HIS A 457 11.22 20.03 12.72
N ILE A 458 10.90 18.78 12.36
CA ILE A 458 11.27 17.57 13.13
C ILE A 458 12.62 17.06 12.63
N LEU A 459 12.77 16.92 11.30
CA LEU A 459 13.97 16.37 10.67
C LEU A 459 15.25 17.12 11.07
N SER A 460 15.19 18.46 11.16
CA SER A 460 16.33 19.29 11.56
C SER A 460 16.77 19.11 13.02
N GLN A 461 15.96 18.48 13.85
CA GLN A 461 16.31 18.13 15.23
C GLN A 461 16.96 16.74 15.36
N LEU A 462 16.86 15.88 14.31
CA LEU A 462 17.38 14.51 14.35
C LEU A 462 18.88 14.50 14.04
N ALA A 463 19.60 13.67 14.75
CA ALA A 463 21.01 13.39 14.41
C ALA A 463 21.10 12.64 13.08
N GLU A 464 22.15 12.95 12.33
CA GLU A 464 22.47 12.27 11.09
C GLU A 464 22.88 10.81 11.36
N HIS A 465 22.55 9.92 10.44
CA HIS A 465 23.00 8.54 10.44
C HIS A 465 23.59 8.21 9.06
N LYS A 466 24.26 7.09 8.94
CA LYS A 466 24.83 6.61 7.69
C LYS A 466 23.98 5.44 7.16
N THR A 467 23.68 5.46 5.87
CA THR A 467 23.16 4.30 5.13
C THR A 467 24.23 3.80 4.15
N GLU A 468 24.34 2.49 3.97
CA GLU A 468 25.28 1.83 3.08
C GLU A 468 24.55 0.82 2.21
N ALA A 469 24.85 0.78 0.91
CA ALA A 469 24.45 -0.28 -0.02
C ALA A 469 25.58 -1.32 -0.05
N ARG A 470 25.34 -2.49 0.53
CA ARG A 470 26.33 -3.57 0.60
C ARG A 470 25.91 -4.72 -0.31
N GLN A 471 26.85 -5.30 -1.04
CA GLN A 471 26.62 -6.51 -1.85
C GLN A 471 27.05 -7.73 -1.04
N VAL A 472 26.08 -8.47 -0.52
CA VAL A 472 26.32 -9.70 0.24
C VAL A 472 26.36 -10.88 -0.72
N ARG A 473 27.36 -11.74 -0.58
CA ARG A 473 27.49 -12.94 -1.39
C ARG A 473 26.59 -14.05 -0.89
N THR A 474 25.66 -14.51 -1.73
CA THR A 474 24.77 -15.65 -1.42
C THR A 474 25.54 -16.98 -1.49
N VAL A 475 24.93 -18.06 -0.94
CA VAL A 475 25.56 -19.39 -0.89
C VAL A 475 25.80 -19.99 -2.28
N ASP A 476 25.03 -19.58 -3.29
CA ASP A 476 25.17 -19.98 -4.68
C ASP A 476 25.97 -18.97 -5.53
N GLY A 477 26.58 -17.97 -4.86
CA GLY A 477 27.53 -17.05 -5.46
C GLY A 477 26.92 -15.89 -6.25
N LYS A 478 25.66 -15.52 -5.98
CA LYS A 478 25.03 -14.29 -6.50
C LYS A 478 25.30 -13.11 -5.56
N ASP A 479 25.21 -11.88 -6.08
CA ASP A 479 25.32 -10.67 -5.29
C ASP A 479 23.91 -10.22 -4.86
N MET A 480 23.71 -9.98 -3.56
CA MET A 480 22.45 -9.57 -2.97
C MET A 480 22.59 -8.18 -2.35
N LEU A 481 21.85 -7.20 -2.85
CA LEU A 481 21.79 -5.88 -2.25
C LEU A 481 21.26 -5.98 -0.82
N THR A 482 22.03 -5.46 0.12
CA THR A 482 21.68 -5.36 1.53
C THR A 482 21.88 -3.93 1.99
N TRP A 483 20.80 -3.22 2.34
CA TRP A 483 20.96 -1.91 2.97
C TRP A 483 21.39 -2.09 4.42
N VAL A 484 22.33 -1.26 4.86
CA VAL A 484 22.77 -1.23 6.26
C VAL A 484 22.67 0.20 6.77
N LEU A 485 21.84 0.40 7.83
CA LEU A 485 21.74 1.68 8.50
C LEU A 485 22.51 1.63 9.81
N TYR A 486 23.36 2.62 10.01
CA TYR A 486 24.18 2.75 11.22
C TYR A 486 23.54 3.72 12.21
N PRO A 487 23.70 3.50 13.53
CA PRO A 487 23.19 4.43 14.53
C PRO A 487 23.86 5.82 14.38
N PRO A 488 23.20 6.89 14.84
CA PRO A 488 23.80 8.21 14.89
C PRO A 488 25.15 8.20 15.62
N GLN A 489 26.11 9.00 15.13
CA GLN A 489 27.46 9.07 15.67
C GLN A 489 28.18 7.70 15.72
N PHE A 490 27.92 6.86 14.73
CA PHE A 490 28.53 5.55 14.62
C PHE A 490 30.07 5.61 14.71
N ASP A 491 30.64 4.76 15.57
CA ASP A 491 32.06 4.62 15.81
C ASP A 491 32.45 3.15 15.59
N PRO A 492 33.19 2.80 14.52
CA PRO A 492 33.52 1.41 14.21
C PRO A 492 34.42 0.71 15.27
N ALA A 493 34.94 1.47 16.25
CA ALA A 493 35.68 0.92 17.38
C ALA A 493 34.78 0.47 18.55
N LYS A 494 33.47 0.69 18.46
CA LYS A 494 32.49 0.29 19.46
C LYS A 494 31.61 -0.84 18.92
N GLU A 495 31.12 -1.68 19.83
CA GLU A 495 30.18 -2.74 19.51
C GLU A 495 28.75 -2.24 19.65
N TYR A 496 27.88 -2.61 18.69
CA TYR A 496 26.46 -2.25 18.64
C TYR A 496 25.61 -3.50 18.51
N PRO A 497 24.42 -3.53 19.15
CA PRO A 497 23.41 -4.53 18.85
C PRO A 497 22.89 -4.31 17.43
N SER A 498 22.40 -5.38 16.80
CA SER A 498 21.92 -5.31 15.43
C SER A 498 20.56 -5.99 15.24
N ILE A 499 19.86 -5.56 14.20
CA ILE A 499 18.55 -6.10 13.81
C ILE A 499 18.62 -6.48 12.33
N LEU A 500 18.39 -7.74 12.01
CA LEU A 500 18.16 -8.18 10.64
C LEU A 500 16.65 -8.22 10.40
N ILE A 501 16.21 -7.57 9.33
CA ILE A 501 14.80 -7.54 8.94
C ILE A 501 14.51 -8.66 7.94
N CYS A 502 13.63 -9.56 8.33
CA CYS A 502 13.03 -10.54 7.46
C CYS A 502 11.84 -9.89 6.73
N LEU A 503 11.96 -9.71 5.42
CA LEU A 503 10.97 -9.05 4.59
C LEU A 503 9.69 -9.88 4.46
N GLY A 504 8.54 -9.23 4.64
CA GLY A 504 7.22 -9.79 4.32
C GLY A 504 6.95 -9.91 2.82
N GLY A 505 5.76 -10.27 2.46
CA GLY A 505 5.33 -10.56 1.09
C GLY A 505 4.83 -11.99 0.98
N PRO A 506 5.55 -12.96 0.37
CA PRO A 506 7.01 -13.10 0.26
C PRO A 506 7.70 -12.27 -0.81
N GLN A 507 7.00 -11.91 -1.87
CA GLN A 507 7.55 -11.05 -2.90
C GLN A 507 7.36 -9.57 -2.51
N GLY A 508 8.46 -8.86 -2.41
CA GLY A 508 8.48 -7.45 -2.03
C GLY A 508 9.90 -6.89 -2.08
N THR A 509 10.08 -5.60 -1.80
CA THR A 509 11.38 -4.95 -1.85
C THR A 509 11.64 -4.10 -0.61
N LEU A 510 12.82 -4.21 -0.04
CA LEU A 510 13.36 -3.24 0.91
C LEU A 510 14.00 -2.11 0.10
N SER A 511 13.18 -1.12 -0.28
CA SER A 511 13.59 0.06 -1.05
C SER A 511 13.96 1.22 -0.12
N GLN A 512 14.08 2.41 -0.68
CA GLN A 512 14.30 3.64 0.09
C GLN A 512 13.03 4.22 0.72
N GLY A 513 11.90 3.49 0.67
CA GLY A 513 10.61 3.95 1.18
C GLY A 513 10.61 4.30 2.66
N TRP A 514 9.96 5.42 3.02
CA TRP A 514 9.67 5.78 4.41
C TRP A 514 8.46 5.02 4.94
N SER A 515 8.61 4.33 6.06
CA SER A 515 7.51 3.63 6.73
C SER A 515 7.15 4.27 8.06
N TYR A 516 5.86 4.39 8.36
CA TYR A 516 5.36 4.80 9.68
C TYR A 516 5.12 3.61 10.63
N ARG A 517 5.30 2.39 10.14
CA ARG A 517 5.18 1.14 10.92
C ARG A 517 6.55 0.54 11.22
N TRP A 518 7.26 0.12 10.19
CA TRP A 518 8.61 -0.44 10.25
C TRP A 518 9.60 0.63 9.77
N ASN A 519 9.93 1.59 10.66
CA ASN A 519 10.84 2.68 10.32
C ASN A 519 12.28 2.34 10.68
N TYR A 520 13.11 2.17 9.66
CA TYR A 520 14.50 1.73 9.84
C TYR A 520 15.38 2.83 10.43
N ARG A 521 15.11 4.10 10.11
CA ARG A 521 15.78 5.23 10.75
C ARG A 521 15.48 5.28 12.26
N LEU A 522 14.24 5.03 12.66
CA LEU A 522 13.89 4.92 14.07
C LEU A 522 14.69 3.80 14.75
N MET A 523 14.77 2.62 14.13
CA MET A 523 15.53 1.49 14.67
C MET A 523 17.02 1.83 14.83
N ALA A 524 17.64 2.46 13.82
CA ALA A 524 19.02 2.92 13.87
C ALA A 524 19.19 3.99 14.96
N SER A 525 18.28 4.94 15.07
CA SER A 525 18.29 6.00 16.08
C SER A 525 18.20 5.47 17.52
N GLN A 526 17.61 4.28 17.72
CA GLN A 526 17.61 3.60 19.02
C GLN A 526 18.92 2.86 19.32
N GLY A 527 19.96 3.04 18.48
CA GLY A 527 21.30 2.51 18.71
C GLY A 527 21.59 1.15 18.10
N TYR A 528 20.79 0.69 17.13
CA TYR A 528 20.99 -0.58 16.43
C TYR A 528 21.63 -0.39 15.05
N VAL A 529 22.48 -1.31 14.64
CA VAL A 529 22.82 -1.51 13.24
C VAL A 529 21.67 -2.30 12.61
N VAL A 530 21.03 -1.71 11.57
CA VAL A 530 19.87 -2.29 10.91
C VAL A 530 20.27 -2.89 9.57
N VAL A 531 19.97 -4.17 9.36
CA VAL A 531 20.39 -4.96 8.21
C VAL A 531 19.16 -5.37 7.39
N LEU A 532 19.12 -4.96 6.14
CA LEU A 532 17.95 -5.04 5.26
C LEU A 532 18.28 -5.82 3.98
N PRO A 533 18.34 -7.16 4.01
CA PRO A 533 18.72 -7.95 2.84
C PRO A 533 17.56 -8.06 1.85
N ASN A 534 17.83 -7.72 0.58
CA ASN A 534 16.93 -7.94 -0.55
C ASN A 534 17.12 -9.38 -1.09
N ARG A 535 16.78 -10.36 -0.26
CA ARG A 535 16.91 -11.78 -0.56
C ARG A 535 16.09 -12.17 -1.81
N ARG A 536 16.31 -13.33 -2.38
CA ARG A 536 15.47 -13.82 -3.50
C ARG A 536 14.01 -13.86 -3.13
N GLY A 537 13.13 -13.58 -4.11
CA GLY A 537 11.75 -13.18 -3.92
C GLY A 537 11.54 -11.66 -3.93
N THR A 538 12.63 -10.86 -3.94
CA THR A 538 12.54 -9.40 -4.07
C THR A 538 12.23 -9.01 -5.51
N THR A 539 11.25 -8.09 -5.71
CA THR A 539 10.72 -7.74 -7.03
C THR A 539 11.58 -6.77 -7.84
N ALA A 540 12.59 -6.14 -7.23
CA ALA A 540 13.40 -5.09 -7.84
C ALA A 540 14.59 -5.58 -8.71
N PHE A 541 14.80 -6.90 -8.82
CA PHE A 541 15.99 -7.46 -9.50
C PHE A 541 15.61 -8.34 -10.70
N GLY A 542 14.38 -8.23 -11.17
CA GLY A 542 13.84 -8.97 -12.30
C GLY A 542 13.07 -10.22 -11.89
N GLN A 543 12.29 -10.75 -12.82
CA GLN A 543 11.33 -11.83 -12.56
C GLN A 543 12.01 -13.12 -12.10
N GLU A 544 13.18 -13.49 -12.67
CA GLU A 544 13.94 -14.67 -12.23
C GLU A 544 14.28 -14.63 -10.73
N TRP A 545 14.70 -13.47 -10.20
CA TRP A 545 14.99 -13.33 -8.76
C TRP A 545 13.74 -13.39 -7.91
N THR A 546 12.64 -12.82 -8.39
CA THR A 546 11.33 -12.81 -7.74
C THR A 546 10.77 -14.21 -7.59
N GLU A 547 10.80 -15.00 -8.65
CA GLU A 547 10.17 -16.34 -8.74
C GLU A 547 10.87 -17.42 -7.91
N GLN A 548 12.15 -17.24 -7.57
CA GLN A 548 12.91 -18.25 -6.84
C GLN A 548 12.38 -18.57 -5.43
N ILE A 549 11.46 -17.79 -4.91
CA ILE A 549 10.84 -18.04 -3.60
C ILE A 549 9.56 -18.87 -3.72
N SER A 550 8.85 -18.78 -4.84
CA SER A 550 7.58 -19.49 -5.04
C SER A 550 7.78 -20.99 -5.09
N GLY A 551 7.05 -21.74 -4.25
CA GLY A 551 7.21 -23.17 -4.04
C GLY A 551 8.47 -23.58 -3.26
N ASP A 552 9.22 -22.62 -2.69
CA ASP A 552 10.45 -22.90 -1.94
C ASP A 552 10.68 -21.93 -0.76
N TYR A 553 9.66 -21.66 0.03
CA TYR A 553 9.74 -20.80 1.22
C TYR A 553 10.85 -21.22 2.21
N PRO A 554 11.05 -22.51 2.51
CA PRO A 554 12.12 -22.98 3.38
C PRO A 554 13.48 -23.14 2.65
N GLY A 555 13.64 -22.52 1.50
CA GLY A 555 14.78 -22.75 0.58
C GLY A 555 15.90 -21.74 0.68
N LEU A 556 16.40 -21.35 -0.50
CA LEU A 556 17.58 -20.49 -0.62
C LEU A 556 17.37 -19.10 -0.03
N ASN A 557 16.16 -18.58 -0.03
CA ASN A 557 15.86 -17.28 0.60
C ASN A 557 16.18 -17.28 2.12
N MET A 558 16.06 -18.40 2.83
CA MET A 558 16.48 -18.53 4.23
C MET A 558 18.01 -18.50 4.35
N GLN A 559 18.72 -19.08 3.39
CA GLN A 559 20.18 -19.01 3.32
C GLN A 559 20.67 -17.60 3.03
N ASP A 560 19.92 -16.80 2.27
CA ASP A 560 20.25 -15.41 1.99
C ASP A 560 20.21 -14.56 3.28
N TYR A 561 19.19 -14.75 4.15
CA TYR A 561 19.16 -14.11 5.47
C TYR A 561 20.37 -14.51 6.34
N LEU A 562 20.70 -15.80 6.35
CA LEU A 562 21.86 -16.30 7.12
C LEU A 562 23.19 -15.78 6.55
N ALA A 563 23.32 -15.65 5.23
CA ALA A 563 24.49 -15.07 4.59
C ALA A 563 24.68 -13.60 5.01
N ALA A 564 23.62 -12.79 4.95
CA ALA A 564 23.65 -11.40 5.41
C ALA A 564 24.01 -11.30 6.90
N ALA A 565 23.40 -12.13 7.75
CA ALA A 565 23.68 -12.15 9.17
C ALA A 565 25.13 -12.52 9.47
N LYS A 566 25.68 -13.56 8.80
CA LYS A 566 27.07 -14.01 8.97
C LYS A 566 28.08 -12.96 8.53
N GLU A 567 27.83 -12.31 7.41
CA GLU A 567 28.70 -11.24 6.90
C GLU A 567 28.75 -10.06 7.88
N LEU A 568 27.59 -9.58 8.33
CA LEU A 568 27.55 -8.46 9.28
C LEU A 568 28.13 -8.84 10.66
N LYS A 569 27.91 -10.05 11.17
CA LYS A 569 28.49 -10.52 12.43
C LYS A 569 30.01 -10.72 12.38
N ALA A 570 30.61 -10.75 11.20
CA ALA A 570 32.08 -10.75 11.03
C ALA A 570 32.71 -9.36 11.25
N GLU A 571 31.89 -8.30 11.22
CA GLU A 571 32.35 -6.95 11.50
C GLU A 571 32.61 -6.73 13.00
N PRO A 572 33.72 -6.11 13.39
CA PRO A 572 34.11 -5.98 14.81
C PRO A 572 33.14 -5.09 15.62
N TYR A 573 32.32 -4.30 14.95
CA TYR A 573 31.34 -3.42 15.58
C TYR A 573 29.95 -4.06 15.73
N VAL A 574 29.73 -5.28 15.26
CA VAL A 574 28.46 -5.99 15.39
C VAL A 574 28.51 -6.97 16.56
N GLY A 575 27.71 -6.68 17.59
CA GLY A 575 27.55 -7.53 18.75
C GLY A 575 26.39 -8.54 18.56
N LYS A 576 25.49 -8.59 19.55
CA LYS A 576 24.31 -9.45 19.46
C LYS A 576 23.37 -9.02 18.34
N MET A 577 22.72 -9.99 17.72
CA MET A 577 21.83 -9.75 16.56
C MET A 577 20.46 -10.39 16.80
N ALA A 578 19.40 -9.60 16.60
CA ALA A 578 18.04 -10.12 16.51
C ALA A 578 17.60 -10.25 15.06
N ALA A 579 16.69 -11.19 14.78
CA ALA A 579 15.92 -11.20 13.52
C ALA A 579 14.45 -10.87 13.79
N CYS A 580 13.92 -9.94 12.99
CA CYS A 580 12.55 -9.44 13.15
C CYS A 580 11.85 -9.45 11.79
N GLY A 581 10.57 -9.81 11.76
CA GLY A 581 9.81 -9.81 10.51
C GLY A 581 8.31 -9.88 10.72
N ALA A 582 7.56 -9.50 9.69
CA ALA A 582 6.10 -9.53 9.68
C ALA A 582 5.56 -10.36 8.50
N SER A 583 4.36 -10.96 8.68
CA SER A 583 3.71 -11.73 7.63
C SER A 583 4.59 -12.91 7.19
N TYR A 584 4.91 -13.04 5.92
CA TYR A 584 5.94 -13.97 5.46
C TYR A 584 7.30 -13.74 6.18
N GLY A 585 7.63 -12.50 6.54
CA GLY A 585 8.82 -12.22 7.38
C GLY A 585 8.70 -12.84 8.78
N GLY A 586 7.50 -12.91 9.35
CA GLY A 586 7.20 -13.63 10.57
C GLY A 586 7.32 -15.16 10.41
N TYR A 587 6.89 -15.71 9.26
CA TYR A 587 7.19 -17.08 8.86
C TYR A 587 8.71 -17.33 8.88
N SER A 588 9.47 -16.44 8.24
CA SER A 588 10.94 -16.54 8.18
C SER A 588 11.55 -16.57 9.58
N VAL A 589 11.04 -15.73 10.47
CA VAL A 589 11.48 -15.72 11.89
C VAL A 589 11.19 -17.07 12.57
N TYR A 590 9.97 -17.60 12.44
CA TYR A 590 9.63 -18.90 13.03
C TYR A 590 10.46 -20.06 12.45
N TYR A 591 10.72 -20.02 11.14
CA TYR A 591 11.57 -21.01 10.48
C TYR A 591 13.03 -20.91 10.99
N LEU A 592 13.57 -19.69 11.03
CA LEU A 592 14.92 -19.42 11.53
C LEU A 592 15.08 -19.80 13.02
N CYS A 593 14.03 -19.68 13.87
CA CYS A 593 14.08 -20.18 15.26
C CYS A 593 14.53 -21.63 15.36
N GLY A 594 14.23 -22.45 14.33
CA GLY A 594 14.63 -23.87 14.30
C GLY A 594 15.87 -24.18 13.46
N THR A 595 16.45 -23.19 12.75
CA THR A 595 17.51 -23.44 11.74
C THR A 595 18.70 -22.49 11.77
N HIS A 596 18.73 -21.48 12.66
CA HIS A 596 19.74 -20.40 12.65
C HIS A 596 21.12 -20.77 13.25
N GLU A 597 21.30 -21.95 13.81
CA GLU A 597 22.60 -22.43 14.34
C GLU A 597 23.29 -21.42 15.29
N ASN A 598 22.53 -20.79 16.21
CA ASN A 598 23.00 -19.76 17.14
C ASN A 598 23.45 -18.44 16.47
N THR A 599 23.01 -18.14 15.27
CA THR A 599 23.29 -16.86 14.60
C THR A 599 22.60 -15.70 15.28
N PHE A 600 21.35 -15.88 15.76
CA PHE A 600 20.55 -14.83 16.37
C PHE A 600 20.40 -15.02 17.88
N ASP A 601 20.35 -13.91 18.60
CA ASP A 601 20.24 -13.83 20.06
C ASP A 601 18.81 -13.59 20.55
N ALA A 602 17.93 -13.07 19.68
CA ALA A 602 16.51 -12.88 19.93
C ALA A 602 15.70 -12.84 18.61
N PHE A 603 14.40 -13.06 18.74
CA PHE A 603 13.46 -13.02 17.62
C PHE A 603 12.22 -12.18 17.94
N ILE A 604 11.67 -11.51 16.91
CA ILE A 604 10.34 -10.90 16.95
C ILE A 604 9.58 -11.29 15.68
N ALA A 605 8.49 -12.01 15.82
CA ALA A 605 7.57 -12.36 14.74
C ALA A 605 6.26 -11.58 14.90
N HIS A 606 5.90 -10.80 13.89
CA HIS A 606 4.65 -10.07 13.83
C HIS A 606 3.74 -10.70 12.77
N ALA A 607 2.50 -11.08 13.15
CA ALA A 607 1.51 -11.64 12.23
C ALA A 607 2.13 -12.73 11.31
N GLY A 608 2.94 -13.62 11.89
CA GLY A 608 3.75 -14.60 11.16
C GLY A 608 3.00 -15.90 10.93
N ILE A 609 3.23 -16.53 9.78
CA ILE A 609 2.71 -17.85 9.45
C ILE A 609 3.51 -18.92 10.22
N PHE A 610 2.84 -19.68 11.04
CA PHE A 610 3.45 -20.74 11.87
C PHE A 610 3.15 -22.13 11.35
N ASN A 611 1.90 -22.36 10.95
CA ASN A 611 1.42 -23.62 10.39
C ASN A 611 0.81 -23.41 8.99
N GLU A 612 1.57 -23.74 7.98
CA GLU A 612 1.19 -23.55 6.57
C GLU A 612 -0.09 -24.31 6.18
N GLU A 613 -0.34 -25.49 6.78
CA GLU A 613 -1.57 -26.24 6.50
C GLU A 613 -2.81 -25.49 7.01
N HIS A 614 -2.71 -24.88 8.20
CA HIS A 614 -3.78 -24.06 8.78
C HIS A 614 -3.95 -22.74 8.02
N MET A 615 -2.83 -22.07 7.71
CA MET A 615 -2.82 -20.82 6.96
C MET A 615 -3.54 -20.95 5.62
N TYR A 616 -3.24 -22.00 4.82
CA TYR A 616 -3.88 -22.24 3.55
C TYR A 616 -5.42 -22.28 3.66
N MET A 617 -5.96 -22.91 4.73
CA MET A 617 -7.41 -23.10 4.89
C MET A 617 -8.12 -21.92 5.57
N THR A 618 -7.39 -20.94 6.09
CA THR A 618 -7.96 -19.88 6.94
C THR A 618 -7.65 -18.46 6.49
N THR A 619 -6.72 -18.26 5.57
CA THR A 619 -6.45 -16.95 4.97
C THR A 619 -7.63 -16.47 4.12
N GLU A 620 -7.81 -15.17 4.05
CA GLU A 620 -8.81 -14.56 3.15
C GLU A 620 -8.35 -14.54 1.68
N GLU A 621 -7.04 -14.65 1.41
CA GLU A 621 -6.44 -14.66 0.08
C GLU A 621 -6.05 -16.07 -0.38
N MET A 622 -7.01 -16.94 -0.59
CA MET A 622 -6.75 -18.36 -0.89
C MET A 622 -6.00 -18.61 -2.20
N TRP A 623 -6.13 -17.73 -3.19
CA TRP A 623 -5.37 -17.81 -4.47
C TRP A 623 -3.86 -17.79 -4.22
N PHE A 624 -3.39 -16.96 -3.28
CA PHE A 624 -1.97 -16.79 -2.99
C PHE A 624 -1.29 -18.09 -2.53
N PRO A 625 -1.66 -18.74 -1.40
CA PRO A 625 -1.03 -19.99 -1.01
C PRO A 625 -1.34 -21.14 -1.98
N ASN A 626 -2.47 -21.10 -2.69
CA ASN A 626 -2.78 -22.09 -3.71
C ASN A 626 -1.74 -22.12 -4.84
N PHE A 627 -1.36 -20.93 -5.32
CA PHE A 627 -0.33 -20.80 -6.35
C PHE A 627 1.07 -20.99 -5.76
N ASP A 628 1.39 -20.22 -4.72
CA ASP A 628 2.77 -20.07 -4.24
C ASP A 628 3.32 -21.34 -3.56
N ASN A 629 2.49 -22.08 -2.81
CA ASN A 629 2.93 -23.32 -2.16
C ASN A 629 3.15 -24.46 -3.16
N GLY A 630 2.43 -24.47 -4.28
CA GLY A 630 2.61 -25.43 -5.38
C GLY A 630 3.74 -25.05 -6.34
N GLY A 631 4.25 -23.81 -6.25
CA GLY A 631 5.21 -23.24 -7.20
C GLY A 631 4.58 -22.85 -8.53
N LEU A 632 5.43 -22.45 -9.48
CA LEU A 632 5.02 -22.01 -10.81
C LEU A 632 4.44 -23.19 -11.61
N HIS A 633 3.16 -23.38 -11.57
CA HIS A 633 2.41 -24.24 -12.47
C HIS A 633 1.62 -23.39 -13.44
N GLU A 634 1.55 -23.80 -14.70
CA GLU A 634 0.49 -23.31 -15.58
C GLU A 634 -0.84 -23.70 -14.94
N THR A 635 -1.65 -22.71 -14.58
CA THR A 635 -3.02 -22.93 -14.13
C THR A 635 -3.80 -23.47 -15.34
N GLU A 636 -3.88 -24.79 -15.48
CA GLU A 636 -4.81 -25.41 -16.41
C GLU A 636 -6.21 -25.18 -15.82
N ILE A 637 -6.90 -24.18 -16.34
CA ILE A 637 -8.33 -24.00 -16.08
C ILE A 637 -9.05 -25.13 -16.79
N ASP A 638 -9.72 -26.00 -16.03
CA ASP A 638 -10.62 -27.00 -16.61
C ASP A 638 -11.71 -26.26 -17.38
N PRO A 639 -11.90 -26.54 -18.70
CA PRO A 639 -12.90 -25.83 -19.50
C PRO A 639 -14.34 -25.99 -19.00
N ARG A 640 -14.56 -26.88 -18.04
CA ARG A 640 -15.86 -27.04 -17.36
C ARG A 640 -16.07 -26.07 -16.20
N VAL A 641 -15.08 -25.23 -15.86
CA VAL A 641 -15.21 -24.17 -14.84
C VAL A 641 -16.43 -23.30 -15.15
N GLY A 642 -17.31 -23.17 -14.17
CA GLY A 642 -18.53 -22.39 -14.32
C GLY A 642 -19.69 -23.16 -14.97
N THR A 643 -19.55 -24.46 -15.23
CA THR A 643 -20.65 -25.33 -15.63
C THR A 643 -21.07 -26.28 -14.50
N ASP A 644 -22.31 -26.82 -14.55
CA ASP A 644 -22.79 -27.85 -13.61
C ASP A 644 -22.00 -29.18 -13.71
N GLU A 645 -21.15 -29.34 -14.72
CA GLU A 645 -20.31 -30.49 -14.96
C GLU A 645 -18.92 -30.37 -14.33
N ALA A 646 -18.59 -29.23 -13.69
CA ALA A 646 -17.30 -29.06 -13.04
C ALA A 646 -17.11 -30.13 -11.94
N PRO A 647 -16.02 -30.91 -11.97
CA PRO A 647 -15.82 -31.95 -10.99
C PRO A 647 -15.60 -31.37 -9.60
N VAL A 648 -16.33 -31.90 -8.63
CA VAL A 648 -16.13 -31.59 -7.21
C VAL A 648 -15.41 -32.76 -6.58
N GLY A 649 -14.14 -32.61 -6.24
CA GLY A 649 -13.36 -33.65 -5.56
C GLY A 649 -11.98 -33.93 -6.20
N PRO A 650 -11.21 -34.86 -5.65
CA PRO A 650 -9.88 -35.16 -6.12
C PRO A 650 -9.93 -35.75 -7.56
N ALA A 651 -9.17 -35.11 -8.46
CA ALA A 651 -8.99 -35.59 -9.83
C ALA A 651 -7.49 -35.63 -10.14
N GLY A 652 -6.94 -36.85 -10.24
CA GLY A 652 -5.52 -37.04 -10.51
C GLY A 652 -4.61 -36.55 -9.40
N ASP A 653 -3.54 -35.82 -9.74
CA ASP A 653 -2.52 -35.34 -8.79
C ASP A 653 -2.89 -34.01 -8.08
N GLY A 654 -4.12 -33.56 -8.18
CA GLY A 654 -4.60 -32.33 -7.55
C GLY A 654 -6.10 -32.36 -7.25
N VAL A 655 -6.56 -31.45 -6.41
CA VAL A 655 -7.99 -31.25 -6.12
C VAL A 655 -8.50 -30.16 -7.03
N THR A 656 -9.58 -30.41 -7.74
CA THR A 656 -10.25 -29.41 -8.56
C THR A 656 -11.47 -28.88 -7.81
N PHE A 657 -11.44 -27.59 -7.43
CA PHE A 657 -12.60 -26.89 -6.91
C PHE A 657 -13.15 -25.97 -8.00
N GLY A 658 -14.41 -26.21 -8.41
CA GLY A 658 -15.01 -25.43 -9.48
C GLY A 658 -14.18 -25.40 -10.78
N GLY A 659 -13.34 -26.44 -11.00
CA GLY A 659 -12.50 -26.58 -12.18
C GLY A 659 -11.10 -25.95 -12.10
N ILE A 660 -10.75 -25.28 -10.99
CA ILE A 660 -9.41 -24.71 -10.79
C ILE A 660 -8.52 -25.74 -10.11
N LYS A 661 -7.37 -26.06 -10.72
CA LYS A 661 -6.40 -26.97 -10.14
C LYS A 661 -5.73 -26.36 -8.91
N GLN A 662 -5.86 -27.00 -7.76
CA GLN A 662 -5.26 -26.57 -6.51
C GLN A 662 -3.86 -27.18 -6.33
N GLY A 663 -2.85 -26.55 -6.94
CA GLY A 663 -1.48 -27.05 -6.87
C GLY A 663 -0.90 -27.02 -5.45
N GLY A 664 -1.18 -25.96 -4.70
CA GLY A 664 -0.60 -25.71 -3.37
C GLY A 664 -1.37 -26.23 -2.18
N SER A 665 -2.48 -26.98 -2.35
CA SER A 665 -3.29 -27.43 -1.22
C SER A 665 -2.57 -28.43 -0.30
N PRO A 666 -2.92 -28.50 1.02
CA PRO A 666 -2.33 -29.45 1.98
C PRO A 666 -2.52 -30.92 1.63
N TRP A 667 -3.50 -31.23 0.80
CA TRP A 667 -3.79 -32.60 0.31
C TRP A 667 -3.29 -32.85 -1.11
N SER A 668 -2.52 -31.92 -1.68
CA SER A 668 -1.86 -32.11 -2.97
C SER A 668 -0.76 -33.14 -2.89
N ASN A 669 -0.60 -33.92 -3.98
CA ASN A 669 0.54 -34.83 -4.16
C ASN A 669 1.71 -34.20 -4.93
N ASP A 670 1.62 -32.89 -5.24
CA ASP A 670 2.73 -32.17 -5.86
C ASP A 670 3.96 -32.21 -4.95
N PRO A 671 5.13 -32.63 -5.45
CA PRO A 671 6.33 -32.74 -4.61
C PRO A 671 6.75 -31.44 -3.93
N LYS A 672 6.47 -30.27 -4.54
CA LYS A 672 6.78 -28.95 -3.95
C LYS A 672 5.84 -28.64 -2.77
N ALA A 673 4.53 -28.85 -2.95
CA ALA A 673 3.54 -28.71 -1.88
C ALA A 673 3.82 -29.66 -0.71
N VAL A 674 4.09 -30.94 -0.99
CA VAL A 674 4.45 -31.94 0.03
C VAL A 674 5.70 -31.49 0.81
N ARG A 675 6.75 -31.04 0.12
CA ARG A 675 7.97 -30.52 0.76
C ARG A 675 7.68 -29.29 1.60
N HIS A 676 6.88 -28.36 1.06
CA HIS A 676 6.51 -27.11 1.73
C HIS A 676 5.86 -27.39 3.10
N TYR A 677 4.82 -28.21 3.15
CA TYR A 677 4.13 -28.56 4.38
C TYR A 677 4.99 -29.41 5.34
N ALA A 678 5.84 -30.28 4.82
CA ALA A 678 6.77 -31.07 5.65
C ALA A 678 7.81 -30.18 6.37
N LEU A 679 8.14 -29.03 5.83
CA LEU A 679 9.12 -28.08 6.38
C LEU A 679 8.49 -26.86 7.02
N SER A 680 7.17 -26.84 7.20
CA SER A 680 6.45 -25.74 7.88
C SER A 680 7.03 -25.48 9.29
N PRO A 681 7.13 -24.22 9.74
CA PRO A 681 7.81 -23.84 10.99
C PRO A 681 7.36 -24.61 12.22
N HIS A 682 6.08 -24.97 12.34
CA HIS A 682 5.55 -25.74 13.48
C HIS A 682 6.17 -27.16 13.60
N LYS A 683 6.73 -27.71 12.53
CA LYS A 683 7.46 -28.98 12.55
C LYS A 683 8.86 -28.85 13.21
N LEU A 684 9.36 -27.61 13.36
CA LEU A 684 10.71 -27.32 13.85
C LEU A 684 10.77 -26.91 15.32
N VAL A 685 9.65 -26.82 16.03
CA VAL A 685 9.56 -26.27 17.39
C VAL A 685 10.46 -26.98 18.40
N THR A 686 10.74 -28.29 18.20
CA THR A 686 11.65 -29.07 19.11
C THR A 686 13.10 -28.59 19.02
N LYS A 687 13.46 -27.74 18.07
CA LYS A 687 14.78 -27.12 17.92
C LYS A 687 14.83 -25.69 18.46
N TRP A 688 13.69 -25.13 18.85
CA TRP A 688 13.61 -23.75 19.34
C TRP A 688 14.24 -23.61 20.73
N HIS A 689 15.10 -22.61 20.89
CA HIS A 689 15.79 -22.32 22.17
C HIS A 689 16.06 -20.81 22.36
N THR A 690 15.95 -20.01 21.33
CA THR A 690 16.25 -18.58 21.35
C THR A 690 15.01 -17.77 21.72
N PRO A 691 15.12 -16.72 22.56
CA PRO A 691 13.99 -15.91 22.99
C PRO A 691 13.14 -15.38 21.84
N LEU A 692 11.81 -15.49 21.94
CA LEU A 692 10.84 -15.16 20.90
C LEU A 692 9.73 -14.24 21.43
N MET A 693 9.54 -13.09 20.78
CA MET A 693 8.35 -12.27 20.94
C MET A 693 7.41 -12.47 19.76
N VAL A 694 6.14 -12.70 20.06
CA VAL A 694 5.06 -12.84 19.07
C VAL A 694 4.11 -11.66 19.21
N ILE A 695 3.82 -10.98 18.09
CA ILE A 695 2.89 -9.85 18.03
C ILE A 695 1.82 -10.16 16.97
N HIS A 696 0.53 -9.87 17.26
CA HIS A 696 -0.54 -10.15 16.33
C HIS A 696 -1.75 -9.22 16.52
N GLY A 697 -2.46 -8.92 15.44
CA GLY A 697 -3.77 -8.30 15.46
C GLY A 697 -4.88 -9.34 15.60
N GLY A 698 -5.90 -9.04 16.40
CA GLY A 698 -7.01 -9.97 16.66
C GLY A 698 -8.00 -10.09 15.50
N MET A 699 -8.02 -9.10 14.61
CA MET A 699 -8.88 -9.04 13.42
C MET A 699 -8.09 -9.30 12.12
N ASP A 700 -6.97 -9.98 12.23
CA ASP A 700 -6.15 -10.35 11.08
C ASP A 700 -6.76 -11.56 10.37
N TYR A 701 -7.28 -11.36 9.16
CA TYR A 701 -7.80 -12.45 8.33
C TYR A 701 -6.85 -12.83 7.20
N ARG A 702 -5.77 -12.05 6.99
CA ARG A 702 -4.67 -12.36 6.09
C ARG A 702 -3.83 -13.51 6.65
N VAL A 703 -3.28 -13.31 7.86
CA VAL A 703 -2.63 -14.33 8.66
C VAL A 703 -3.38 -14.42 9.98
N PRO A 704 -4.27 -15.40 10.17
CA PRO A 704 -5.15 -15.45 11.34
C PRO A 704 -4.40 -15.45 12.66
N VAL A 705 -4.96 -14.77 13.67
CA VAL A 705 -4.34 -14.59 14.99
C VAL A 705 -3.97 -15.92 15.68
N ASP A 706 -4.65 -17.00 15.31
CA ASP A 706 -4.39 -18.36 15.81
C ASP A 706 -2.97 -18.83 15.46
N GLU A 707 -2.39 -18.38 14.35
CA GLU A 707 -0.99 -18.65 13.97
C GLU A 707 -0.01 -18.13 15.04
N GLY A 708 -0.19 -16.88 15.47
CA GLY A 708 0.62 -16.28 16.52
C GLY A 708 0.40 -16.92 17.89
N MET A 709 -0.85 -17.22 18.24
CA MET A 709 -1.16 -17.89 19.51
C MET A 709 -0.57 -19.30 19.55
N ALA A 710 -0.64 -20.05 18.46
CA ALA A 710 -0.07 -21.39 18.36
C ALA A 710 1.46 -21.35 18.49
N ALA A 711 2.13 -20.41 17.80
CA ALA A 711 3.59 -20.24 17.90
C ALA A 711 4.04 -19.91 19.34
N TYR A 712 3.34 -18.97 19.99
CA TYR A 712 3.63 -18.63 21.39
C TYR A 712 3.43 -19.81 22.33
N ASN A 713 2.31 -20.54 22.21
CA ASN A 713 2.05 -21.73 23.04
C ASN A 713 3.12 -22.79 22.83
N ALA A 714 3.54 -23.03 21.58
CA ALA A 714 4.61 -23.97 21.27
C ALA A 714 5.93 -23.54 21.94
N ALA A 715 6.32 -22.27 21.86
CA ALA A 715 7.50 -21.74 22.52
C ALA A 715 7.46 -21.93 24.03
N GLN A 716 6.31 -21.64 24.67
CA GLN A 716 6.12 -21.85 26.11
C GLN A 716 6.23 -23.34 26.50
N MET A 717 5.63 -24.25 25.73
CA MET A 717 5.72 -25.70 26.00
C MET A 717 7.15 -26.24 25.84
N MET A 718 7.95 -25.61 24.95
CA MET A 718 9.37 -25.96 24.79
C MET A 718 10.28 -25.27 25.80
N GLY A 719 9.76 -24.45 26.72
CA GLY A 719 10.55 -23.71 27.71
C GLY A 719 11.35 -22.55 27.12
N VAL A 720 11.01 -22.08 25.93
CA VAL A 720 11.65 -20.93 25.31
C VAL A 720 11.16 -19.64 25.96
N PRO A 721 12.05 -18.75 26.44
CA PRO A 721 11.63 -17.42 26.89
C PRO A 721 10.82 -16.73 25.83
N SER A 722 9.56 -16.42 26.10
CA SER A 722 8.69 -15.87 25.08
C SER A 722 7.65 -14.90 25.65
N ARG A 723 7.21 -13.97 24.79
CA ARG A 723 6.18 -12.96 25.08
C ARG A 723 5.16 -12.95 23.95
N LEU A 724 3.88 -12.84 24.34
CA LEU A 724 2.77 -12.63 23.40
C LEU A 724 2.21 -11.21 23.58
N LEU A 725 2.03 -10.47 22.49
CA LEU A 725 1.39 -9.18 22.44
C LEU A 725 0.26 -9.22 21.40
N ILE A 726 -1.00 -9.23 21.85
CA ILE A 726 -2.19 -9.22 20.99
C ILE A 726 -2.87 -7.86 21.05
N PHE A 727 -3.24 -7.36 19.90
CA PHE A 727 -4.08 -6.17 19.72
C PHE A 727 -5.47 -6.61 19.24
N PRO A 728 -6.47 -6.77 20.10
CA PRO A 728 -7.73 -7.43 19.76
C PRO A 728 -8.55 -6.73 18.67
N ASP A 729 -8.33 -5.44 18.48
CA ASP A 729 -9.06 -4.55 17.59
C ASP A 729 -8.19 -3.96 16.46
N GLU A 730 -7.07 -4.62 16.15
CA GLU A 730 -6.21 -4.33 14.98
C GLU A 730 -6.21 -5.53 14.03
N ASN A 731 -5.91 -5.23 12.76
CA ASN A 731 -5.78 -6.21 11.68
C ASN A 731 -4.34 -6.70 11.50
N HIS A 732 -3.95 -7.07 10.29
CA HIS A 732 -2.58 -7.44 9.93
C HIS A 732 -1.56 -6.30 10.19
N TRP A 733 -2.03 -5.07 10.30
CA TRP A 733 -1.25 -3.87 10.61
C TRP A 733 -1.73 -3.24 11.91
N ILE A 734 -0.79 -2.73 12.70
CA ILE A 734 -1.12 -1.99 13.94
C ILE A 734 -1.14 -0.50 13.59
N LEU A 735 -2.34 0.07 13.46
CA LEU A 735 -2.54 1.39 12.87
C LEU A 735 -3.05 2.46 13.85
N LYS A 736 -3.77 2.08 14.90
CA LYS A 736 -4.27 3.03 15.89
C LYS A 736 -3.09 3.66 16.64
N PRO A 737 -3.03 4.99 16.80
CA PRO A 737 -1.84 5.68 17.29
C PRO A 737 -1.28 5.17 18.62
N GLN A 738 -2.14 4.92 19.62
CA GLN A 738 -1.69 4.41 20.91
C GLN A 738 -1.22 2.95 20.82
N ASN A 739 -1.85 2.13 19.97
CA ASN A 739 -1.42 0.76 19.72
C ASN A 739 -0.06 0.75 19.01
N ALA A 740 0.15 1.64 18.03
CA ALA A 740 1.44 1.79 17.35
C ALA A 740 2.56 2.21 18.34
N LEU A 741 2.28 3.13 19.26
CA LEU A 741 3.23 3.48 20.33
C LEU A 741 3.54 2.28 21.23
N LEU A 742 2.52 1.54 21.66
CA LEU A 742 2.70 0.35 22.49
C LEU A 742 3.54 -0.70 21.77
N TRP A 743 3.25 -0.93 20.47
CA TRP A 743 4.01 -1.83 19.61
C TRP A 743 5.50 -1.47 19.61
N HIS A 744 5.85 -0.21 19.32
CA HIS A 744 7.25 0.23 19.28
C HIS A 744 7.94 0.12 20.64
N ARG A 745 7.26 0.51 21.71
CA ARG A 745 7.82 0.44 23.08
C ARG A 745 8.10 -0.99 23.51
N GLU A 746 7.20 -1.94 23.25
CA GLU A 746 7.39 -3.35 23.57
C GLU A 746 8.42 -4.02 22.64
N TYR A 747 8.47 -3.61 21.37
CA TYR A 747 9.47 -4.03 20.39
C TYR A 747 10.89 -3.68 20.87
N PHE A 748 11.16 -2.42 21.18
CA PHE A 748 12.48 -2.01 21.67
C PHE A 748 12.78 -2.54 23.08
N ARG A 749 11.80 -2.60 23.97
CA ARG A 749 11.98 -3.20 25.30
C ARG A 749 12.43 -4.68 25.24
N TRP A 750 11.89 -5.43 24.27
CA TRP A 750 12.29 -6.81 24.02
C TRP A 750 13.73 -6.89 23.50
N LEU A 751 14.04 -6.11 22.46
CA LEU A 751 15.38 -6.06 21.88
C LEU A 751 16.45 -5.57 22.85
N ASP A 752 16.16 -4.53 23.63
CA ASP A 752 17.09 -3.99 24.64
C ASP A 752 17.41 -5.03 25.70
N HIS A 753 16.42 -5.83 26.11
CA HIS A 753 16.63 -6.86 27.13
C HIS A 753 17.55 -8.00 26.66
N TRP A 754 17.44 -8.39 25.40
CA TRP A 754 18.18 -9.55 24.88
C TRP A 754 19.46 -9.19 24.13
N CYS A 755 19.52 -8.02 23.50
CA CYS A 755 20.61 -7.65 22.62
C CYS A 755 21.52 -6.53 23.15
N LYS A 756 21.07 -5.72 24.12
CA LYS A 756 21.93 -4.71 24.82
C LYS A 756 22.40 -5.20 26.18
#